data_faeaecdf64eb3e05c4ec428c51c06e82
#
_entry.id   faeaecdf64eb3e05c4ec428c51c06e82
#
_cell.length_a   1.000
_cell.length_b   1.000
_cell.length_c   1.000
_cell.angle_alpha   90.00
_cell.angle_beta   90.00
_cell.angle_gamma   90.00
#
_symmetry.space_group_name_H-M   'P 1'
#
loop_
_entity.id
_entity.type
_entity.pdbx_description
1 polymer ?
#
loop_
_entity_poly.entity_id
_entity_poly.type
_entity_poly.pdbx_seq_one_letter_code
_entity_poly.pdbx_strand_id
1 'polypeptide(L)'
;MNYIITKNRSYFEKIGEYNYCSLEDMILGDVISLDTETTGLQPRNCDIFCVQLGTGDNNYIIVMYNDDYEFKDVVPYITGKTLIGHNILFDLGFMYNHSFYPEKVYDTMLASKILYNGAEDKDNYSLPYTHDFGAVMKRELGVVYDKTDQKNIHLVKLSQPSTIEYSFNDVDRLIELHNVLLDKIDSGGFRDTYNLHCRYIRALAYMEQCGLPISSEAWKNKMIEDVENSLKWKQVIEEYIYDHLPQYADRQIDMFDERKRINVSISSPLQMIKVFNAFKIPTKDKDGKDSINESIISKSKHEFVKMWLSFQEANHRVTTFGETIYKQIENERLYTNFNPMVDTARLSTRKGNINFLNFPSDSVTRNCFVANKGNVMVVCDYSGQETVVAADLSGDKAMTASVVNGDDLHCAFARVLFPELASLDDETIIKEHKDKRQAAKSPRFAFQYGGSAYTIHQNEGIPLDEAYKIENAFKELHAGLYEWGDKVFNVAIKKGYIESADGWKLTLPKFDKYLEYKEKVEAITKEQWQMYKQGKLDYKKKFDEQEKGRKYDYIYPIAVKYYKSKKTEVSQFFKLKSEYQRLCLNNPVQARSAHQLKLATSILFDWIIQNNYINQIKIVNTIHDEIVCECPEHLKDIAKEAVEQAMLTGGNHYLTNLKIKADANYGESWGKAK
;
A
#
# COMPACT_ATOMS: atom_id res chain seq x y z
N MET A 1 -3.76 -18.65 -36.82
CA MET A 1 -2.58 -18.58 -37.70
C MET A 1 -1.67 -17.43 -37.29
N ASN A 2 -0.34 -17.54 -37.53
CA ASN A 2 0.63 -16.53 -37.11
C ASN A 2 1.17 -15.78 -38.36
N TYR A 3 1.12 -14.44 -38.31
CA TYR A 3 1.51 -13.56 -39.42
C TYR A 3 2.54 -12.52 -38.98
N ILE A 4 3.58 -12.28 -39.76
CA ILE A 4 4.49 -11.15 -39.61
C ILE A 4 4.08 -10.05 -40.61
N ILE A 5 3.93 -8.84 -40.09
CA ILE A 5 3.62 -7.63 -40.85
C ILE A 5 4.88 -6.76 -40.88
N THR A 6 5.52 -6.71 -42.03
CA THR A 6 6.80 -6.01 -42.24
C THR A 6 6.96 -5.55 -43.69
N LYS A 7 7.61 -4.43 -43.89
CA LYS A 7 8.08 -3.96 -45.21
C LYS A 7 9.33 -4.72 -45.67
N ASN A 8 10.04 -5.40 -44.76
CA ASN A 8 11.31 -6.09 -45.02
C ASN A 8 11.20 -7.62 -44.89
N ARG A 9 10.37 -8.24 -45.71
CA ARG A 9 10.14 -9.71 -45.67
C ARG A 9 11.44 -10.51 -45.86
N SER A 10 12.36 -10.04 -46.74
CA SER A 10 13.61 -10.73 -47.05
C SER A 10 14.54 -10.89 -45.82
N TYR A 11 14.35 -10.07 -44.80
CA TYR A 11 15.08 -10.22 -43.55
C TYR A 11 14.55 -11.44 -42.77
N PHE A 12 13.24 -11.57 -42.62
CA PHE A 12 12.61 -12.64 -41.86
C PHE A 12 12.65 -14.00 -42.56
N GLU A 13 12.62 -14.02 -43.90
CA GLU A 13 12.81 -15.24 -44.71
C GLU A 13 14.16 -15.91 -44.47
N LYS A 14 15.18 -15.16 -44.07
CA LYS A 14 16.49 -15.71 -43.67
C LYS A 14 16.50 -16.33 -42.30
N ILE A 15 15.51 -15.99 -41.43
CA ILE A 15 15.39 -16.45 -40.06
C ILE A 15 14.55 -17.74 -40.01
N GLY A 16 13.49 -17.82 -40.84
CA GLY A 16 12.59 -18.96 -40.86
C GLY A 16 11.45 -18.82 -41.87
N GLU A 17 10.58 -19.80 -41.91
CA GLU A 17 9.35 -19.79 -42.71
C GLU A 17 8.19 -19.21 -41.94
N TYR A 18 7.63 -18.07 -42.37
CA TYR A 18 6.51 -17.37 -41.73
C TYR A 18 5.44 -16.98 -42.76
N ASN A 19 4.22 -16.81 -42.29
CA ASN A 19 3.17 -16.19 -43.07
C ASN A 19 3.29 -14.66 -43.00
N TYR A 20 2.94 -13.98 -44.07
CA TYR A 20 2.96 -12.52 -44.14
C TYR A 20 1.64 -11.98 -44.62
N CYS A 21 1.22 -10.84 -44.07
CA CYS A 21 0.10 -10.04 -44.58
C CYS A 21 0.45 -8.55 -44.48
N SER A 22 -0.41 -7.68 -45.01
CA SER A 22 -0.29 -6.23 -44.83
C SER A 22 -1.14 -5.80 -43.61
N LEU A 23 -1.04 -4.53 -43.17
CA LEU A 23 -1.91 -3.98 -42.10
C LEU A 23 -3.37 -4.02 -42.54
N GLU A 24 -3.66 -3.77 -43.84
CA GLU A 24 -4.99 -3.73 -44.41
C GLU A 24 -5.64 -5.11 -44.44
N ASP A 25 -4.83 -6.17 -44.54
CA ASP A 25 -5.30 -7.56 -44.61
C ASP A 25 -5.54 -8.19 -43.22
N MET A 26 -5.28 -7.46 -42.14
CA MET A 26 -5.59 -7.94 -40.79
C MET A 26 -7.09 -8.13 -40.59
N ILE A 27 -7.46 -9.30 -40.13
CA ILE A 27 -8.86 -9.61 -39.73
C ILE A 27 -8.97 -9.43 -38.23
N LEU A 28 -9.41 -8.25 -37.79
CA LEU A 28 -9.55 -7.89 -36.39
C LEU A 28 -11.02 -7.79 -35.99
N GLY A 29 -11.42 -8.50 -34.92
CA GLY A 29 -12.73 -8.35 -34.28
C GLY A 29 -12.82 -7.09 -33.41
N ASP A 30 -13.92 -6.93 -32.67
CA ASP A 30 -14.10 -5.83 -31.72
C ASP A 30 -13.28 -6.00 -30.43
N VAL A 31 -12.85 -7.22 -30.14
CA VAL A 31 -12.01 -7.60 -29.01
C VAL A 31 -10.72 -8.20 -29.53
N ILE A 32 -9.59 -7.66 -29.13
CA ILE A 32 -8.27 -8.12 -29.53
C ILE A 32 -7.35 -8.24 -28.31
N SER A 33 -6.48 -9.23 -28.32
CA SER A 33 -5.34 -9.25 -27.40
C SER A 33 -4.22 -8.37 -27.92
N LEU A 34 -3.48 -7.73 -27.01
CA LEU A 34 -2.39 -6.84 -27.33
C LEU A 34 -1.25 -7.01 -26.34
N ASP A 35 -0.03 -7.00 -26.87
CA ASP A 35 1.23 -6.88 -26.12
C ASP A 35 2.20 -6.00 -26.91
N THR A 36 3.21 -5.43 -26.26
CA THR A 36 4.23 -4.60 -26.89
C THR A 36 5.62 -5.02 -26.46
N GLU A 37 6.52 -5.17 -27.44
CA GLU A 37 7.94 -5.32 -27.18
C GLU A 37 8.67 -3.98 -27.34
N THR A 38 9.50 -3.65 -26.35
CA THR A 38 10.05 -2.32 -26.19
C THR A 38 11.57 -2.35 -26.01
N THR A 39 12.25 -1.26 -26.37
CA THR A 39 13.71 -1.14 -26.25
C THR A 39 14.20 -1.03 -24.80
N GLY A 40 13.30 -0.97 -23.83
CA GLY A 40 13.56 -0.93 -22.39
C GLY A 40 12.29 -0.71 -21.59
N LEU A 41 12.41 -0.53 -20.27
CA LEU A 41 11.29 -0.55 -19.34
C LEU A 41 10.65 0.82 -19.06
N GLN A 42 11.26 1.90 -19.55
CA GLN A 42 10.83 3.28 -19.25
C GLN A 42 10.18 3.92 -20.47
N PRO A 43 8.85 4.08 -20.54
CA PRO A 43 8.17 4.63 -21.71
C PRO A 43 8.75 5.98 -22.16
N ARG A 44 9.19 6.82 -21.22
CA ARG A 44 9.73 8.15 -21.54
C ARG A 44 11.06 8.14 -22.31
N ASN A 45 11.83 7.05 -22.23
CA ASN A 45 13.19 6.96 -22.76
C ASN A 45 13.37 5.77 -23.71
N CYS A 46 12.31 5.05 -24.00
CA CYS A 46 12.32 3.81 -24.78
C CYS A 46 11.16 3.80 -25.76
N ASP A 47 11.33 3.06 -26.84
CA ASP A 47 10.38 2.98 -27.94
C ASP A 47 9.79 1.58 -28.07
N ILE A 48 8.62 1.48 -28.70
CA ILE A 48 8.03 0.23 -29.15
C ILE A 48 8.78 -0.22 -30.40
N PHE A 49 9.30 -1.45 -30.43
CA PHE A 49 9.88 -2.02 -31.62
C PHE A 49 9.02 -3.13 -32.26
N CYS A 50 7.99 -3.57 -31.55
CA CYS A 50 7.04 -4.57 -32.04
C CYS A 50 5.69 -4.41 -31.30
N VAL A 51 4.59 -4.56 -32.05
CA VAL A 51 3.25 -4.71 -31.50
C VAL A 51 2.73 -6.09 -31.90
N GLN A 52 2.25 -6.82 -30.90
CA GLN A 52 1.57 -8.09 -31.09
C GLN A 52 0.06 -7.90 -30.95
N LEU A 53 -0.72 -8.45 -31.88
CA LEU A 53 -2.17 -8.47 -31.84
C LEU A 53 -2.67 -9.90 -32.04
N GLY A 54 -3.65 -10.31 -31.23
CA GLY A 54 -4.31 -11.62 -31.36
C GLY A 54 -5.82 -11.48 -31.44
N THR A 55 -6.47 -12.37 -32.18
CA THR A 55 -7.94 -12.41 -32.36
C THR A 55 -8.55 -13.70 -31.86
N GLY A 56 -7.75 -14.62 -31.31
CA GLY A 56 -8.13 -15.98 -30.99
C GLY A 56 -7.87 -16.96 -32.14
N ASP A 57 -8.11 -16.54 -33.40
CA ASP A 57 -7.85 -17.35 -34.62
C ASP A 57 -6.51 -17.01 -35.25
N ASN A 58 -6.14 -15.73 -35.26
CA ASN A 58 -4.96 -15.19 -35.86
C ASN A 58 -4.13 -14.35 -34.87
N ASN A 59 -2.80 -14.48 -34.99
CA ASN A 59 -1.86 -13.65 -34.26
C ASN A 59 -1.00 -12.88 -35.26
N TYR A 60 -0.74 -11.60 -34.98
CA TYR A 60 0.00 -10.69 -35.81
C TYR A 60 1.16 -10.09 -35.04
N ILE A 61 2.36 -10.11 -35.61
CA ILE A 61 3.53 -9.36 -35.16
C ILE A 61 3.74 -8.21 -36.13
N ILE A 62 3.64 -6.97 -35.69
CA ILE A 62 3.85 -5.77 -36.47
C ILE A 62 5.21 -5.20 -36.10
N VAL A 63 6.14 -5.17 -37.06
CA VAL A 63 7.53 -4.76 -36.86
C VAL A 63 7.64 -3.24 -36.94
N MET A 64 8.34 -2.60 -35.96
CA MET A 64 8.45 -1.15 -35.82
C MET A 64 9.90 -0.66 -35.70
N TYR A 65 10.84 -1.30 -36.40
CA TYR A 65 12.24 -0.88 -36.43
C TYR A 65 12.83 -1.07 -37.83
N ASN A 66 13.98 -0.44 -38.10
CA ASN A 66 14.66 -0.48 -39.40
C ASN A 66 13.79 0.04 -40.55
N ASP A 67 13.20 1.23 -40.39
CA ASP A 67 12.34 1.91 -41.39
C ASP A 67 11.07 1.13 -41.78
N ASP A 68 10.60 0.26 -40.86
CA ASP A 68 9.37 -0.50 -41.04
C ASP A 68 8.14 0.36 -40.68
N TYR A 69 7.20 -0.16 -39.91
CA TYR A 69 6.01 0.58 -39.46
C TYR A 69 6.31 1.43 -38.21
N GLU A 70 5.45 2.38 -37.96
CA GLU A 70 5.40 3.15 -36.68
C GLU A 70 4.09 2.85 -35.94
N PHE A 71 4.04 3.09 -34.63
CA PHE A 71 2.82 2.83 -33.84
C PHE A 71 1.61 3.60 -34.40
N LYS A 72 1.80 4.83 -34.90
CA LYS A 72 0.73 5.62 -35.54
C LYS A 72 0.04 4.90 -36.70
N ASP A 73 0.75 4.03 -37.42
CA ASP A 73 0.21 3.26 -38.56
C ASP A 73 -0.75 2.15 -38.07
N VAL A 74 -0.61 1.68 -36.83
CA VAL A 74 -1.45 0.66 -36.22
C VAL A 74 -2.70 1.26 -35.55
N VAL A 75 -2.61 2.50 -35.05
CA VAL A 75 -3.69 3.20 -34.33
C VAL A 75 -5.05 3.12 -35.03
N PRO A 76 -5.18 3.35 -36.37
CA PRO A 76 -6.47 3.27 -37.04
C PRO A 76 -7.19 1.91 -36.90
N TYR A 77 -6.41 0.82 -36.80
CA TYR A 77 -6.91 -0.55 -36.76
C TYR A 77 -7.34 -0.99 -35.36
N ILE A 78 -6.78 -0.36 -34.32
CA ILE A 78 -7.06 -0.69 -32.90
C ILE A 78 -7.97 0.34 -32.21
N THR A 79 -8.23 1.48 -32.85
CA THR A 79 -9.16 2.52 -32.33
C THR A 79 -10.58 1.98 -32.21
N GLY A 80 -11.23 2.26 -31.07
CA GLY A 80 -12.59 1.80 -30.76
C GLY A 80 -12.70 0.32 -30.35
N LYS A 81 -11.61 -0.44 -30.39
CA LYS A 81 -11.61 -1.84 -29.97
C LYS A 81 -11.41 -2.00 -28.47
N THR A 82 -11.83 -3.14 -27.96
CA THR A 82 -11.53 -3.60 -26.60
C THR A 82 -10.17 -4.30 -26.60
N LEU A 83 -9.21 -3.79 -25.84
CA LEU A 83 -7.89 -4.35 -25.75
C LEU A 83 -7.77 -5.25 -24.50
N ILE A 84 -7.28 -6.47 -24.68
CA ILE A 84 -6.99 -7.41 -23.60
C ILE A 84 -5.47 -7.59 -23.53
N GLY A 85 -4.87 -7.35 -22.37
CA GLY A 85 -3.45 -7.57 -22.12
C GLY A 85 -3.18 -8.35 -20.84
N HIS A 86 -1.91 -8.63 -20.60
CA HIS A 86 -1.44 -9.16 -19.33
C HIS A 86 -0.45 -8.18 -18.70
N ASN A 87 -0.83 -7.47 -17.64
CA ASN A 87 -0.13 -6.29 -17.12
C ASN A 87 -0.12 -5.12 -18.11
N ILE A 88 -1.24 -4.91 -18.78
CA ILE A 88 -1.42 -3.91 -19.85
C ILE A 88 -1.12 -2.47 -19.38
N LEU A 89 -0.99 -2.22 -18.07
CA LEU A 89 -0.51 -0.96 -17.51
C LEU A 89 0.84 -0.55 -18.12
N PHE A 90 1.73 -1.52 -18.38
CA PHE A 90 3.01 -1.29 -19.02
C PHE A 90 2.82 -0.79 -20.47
N ASP A 91 2.01 -1.47 -21.24
CA ASP A 91 1.75 -1.15 -22.66
C ASP A 91 1.06 0.21 -22.81
N LEU A 92 0.10 0.50 -21.90
CA LEU A 92 -0.57 1.81 -21.88
C LEU A 92 0.42 2.97 -21.72
N GLY A 93 1.47 2.81 -20.91
CA GLY A 93 2.52 3.81 -20.76
C GLY A 93 3.19 4.15 -22.11
N PHE A 94 3.48 3.16 -22.92
CA PHE A 94 4.06 3.36 -24.25
C PHE A 94 3.05 3.90 -25.27
N MET A 95 1.81 3.41 -25.26
CA MET A 95 0.74 3.90 -26.14
C MET A 95 0.46 5.39 -25.93
N TYR A 96 0.52 5.86 -24.68
CA TYR A 96 0.27 7.28 -24.32
C TYR A 96 1.37 8.21 -24.87
N ASN A 97 2.60 7.75 -25.04
CA ASN A 97 3.65 8.51 -25.75
C ASN A 97 3.27 8.83 -27.20
N HIS A 98 2.45 7.98 -27.81
CA HIS A 98 1.92 8.16 -29.15
C HIS A 98 0.52 8.82 -29.16
N SER A 99 0.09 9.43 -28.05
CA SER A 99 -1.21 10.07 -27.91
C SER A 99 -2.41 9.15 -28.18
N PHE A 100 -2.25 7.85 -27.97
CA PHE A 100 -3.32 6.86 -28.10
C PHE A 100 -3.83 6.44 -26.72
N TYR A 101 -5.07 6.76 -26.42
CA TYR A 101 -5.73 6.53 -25.12
C TYR A 101 -6.92 5.56 -25.32
N PRO A 102 -6.73 4.23 -25.23
CA PRO A 102 -7.80 3.28 -25.47
C PRO A 102 -8.94 3.43 -24.47
N GLU A 103 -10.19 3.37 -24.94
CA GLU A 103 -11.38 3.53 -24.11
C GLU A 103 -11.65 2.32 -23.23
N LYS A 104 -11.43 1.11 -23.75
CA LYS A 104 -11.72 -0.16 -23.09
C LYS A 104 -10.49 -1.04 -23.03
N VAL A 105 -10.06 -1.35 -21.84
CA VAL A 105 -8.94 -2.27 -21.59
C VAL A 105 -9.34 -3.28 -20.53
N TYR A 106 -8.85 -4.51 -20.68
CA TYR A 106 -8.94 -5.57 -19.67
C TYR A 106 -7.58 -6.18 -19.41
N ASP A 107 -7.32 -6.51 -18.16
CA ASP A 107 -6.02 -7.01 -17.70
C ASP A 107 -6.15 -8.36 -17.03
N THR A 108 -5.62 -9.41 -17.64
CA THR A 108 -5.68 -10.78 -17.11
C THR A 108 -4.86 -10.97 -15.83
N MET A 109 -3.81 -10.15 -15.62
CA MET A 109 -3.09 -10.14 -14.34
C MET A 109 -3.95 -9.58 -13.20
N LEU A 110 -4.71 -8.50 -13.44
CA LEU A 110 -5.65 -7.95 -12.45
C LEU A 110 -6.79 -8.93 -12.16
N ALA A 111 -7.34 -9.61 -13.19
CA ALA A 111 -8.33 -10.66 -12.99
C ALA A 111 -7.81 -11.74 -12.06
N SER A 112 -6.62 -12.24 -12.32
CA SER A 112 -5.95 -13.25 -11.49
C SER A 112 -5.70 -12.74 -10.05
N LYS A 113 -5.24 -11.49 -9.88
CA LYS A 113 -5.03 -10.90 -8.54
C LYS A 113 -6.32 -10.78 -7.74
N ILE A 114 -7.43 -10.40 -8.38
CA ILE A 114 -8.74 -10.30 -7.72
C ILE A 114 -9.24 -11.68 -7.27
N LEU A 115 -9.16 -12.67 -8.15
CA LEU A 115 -9.62 -14.03 -7.86
C LEU A 115 -8.85 -14.70 -6.73
N TYR A 116 -7.53 -14.49 -6.69
CA TYR A 116 -6.61 -15.18 -5.77
C TYR A 116 -6.03 -14.25 -4.70
N ASN A 117 -6.66 -13.12 -4.41
CA ASN A 117 -6.20 -12.17 -3.41
C ASN A 117 -6.03 -12.81 -2.03
N GLY A 118 -4.82 -12.76 -1.47
CA GLY A 118 -4.47 -13.36 -0.18
C GLY A 118 -4.41 -14.89 -0.16
N ALA A 119 -4.67 -15.56 -1.28
CA ALA A 119 -4.62 -17.01 -1.35
C ALA A 119 -3.17 -17.53 -1.45
N GLU A 120 -2.91 -18.65 -0.79
CA GLU A 120 -1.63 -19.36 -0.83
C GLU A 120 -1.70 -20.49 -1.88
N ASP A 121 -0.60 -20.68 -2.63
CA ASP A 121 -0.47 -21.75 -3.59
C ASP A 121 -0.40 -23.10 -2.86
N LYS A 122 -1.37 -23.97 -3.11
CA LYS A 122 -1.45 -25.30 -2.44
C LYS A 122 -0.31 -26.24 -2.83
N ASP A 123 0.28 -26.03 -3.99
CA ASP A 123 1.42 -26.84 -4.48
C ASP A 123 2.75 -26.31 -3.92
N ASN A 124 2.76 -25.08 -3.37
CA ASN A 124 3.94 -24.44 -2.81
C ASN A 124 3.62 -23.83 -1.43
N TYR A 125 3.46 -24.68 -0.44
CA TYR A 125 2.90 -24.51 0.91
C TYR A 125 3.24 -23.23 1.72
N SER A 126 3.89 -22.25 1.16
CA SER A 126 4.30 -21.06 1.91
C SER A 126 4.31 -19.76 1.10
N LEU A 127 4.05 -19.80 -0.19
CA LEU A 127 4.13 -18.62 -1.05
C LEU A 127 2.75 -18.21 -1.58
N PRO A 128 2.46 -16.91 -1.65
CA PRO A 128 1.26 -16.44 -2.34
C PRO A 128 1.32 -16.82 -3.83
N TYR A 129 0.15 -16.94 -4.45
CA TYR A 129 0.07 -17.16 -5.90
C TYR A 129 0.86 -16.09 -6.65
N THR A 130 1.63 -16.54 -7.65
CA THR A 130 2.24 -15.64 -8.63
C THR A 130 1.24 -15.32 -9.73
N HIS A 131 1.33 -14.09 -10.26
CA HIS A 131 0.39 -13.56 -11.26
C HIS A 131 1.11 -13.15 -12.55
N ASP A 132 2.32 -13.65 -12.79
CA ASP A 132 2.98 -13.52 -14.09
C ASP A 132 2.27 -14.36 -15.15
N PHE A 133 2.41 -13.96 -16.41
CA PHE A 133 1.68 -14.57 -17.53
C PHE A 133 1.81 -16.09 -17.58
N GLY A 134 3.04 -16.61 -17.46
CA GLY A 134 3.28 -18.07 -17.49
C GLY A 134 2.58 -18.82 -16.34
N ALA A 135 2.63 -18.28 -15.12
CA ALA A 135 1.96 -18.89 -13.99
C ALA A 135 0.44 -18.89 -14.14
N VAL A 136 -0.13 -17.79 -14.67
CA VAL A 136 -1.57 -17.70 -14.90
C VAL A 136 -2.01 -18.64 -16.03
N MET A 137 -1.29 -18.68 -17.15
CA MET A 137 -1.56 -19.60 -18.28
C MET A 137 -1.51 -21.06 -17.85
N LYS A 138 -0.48 -21.43 -17.08
CA LYS A 138 -0.34 -22.79 -16.53
C LYS A 138 -1.52 -23.15 -15.62
N ARG A 139 -1.90 -22.25 -14.72
CA ARG A 139 -2.95 -22.48 -13.72
C ARG A 139 -4.33 -22.57 -14.35
N GLU A 140 -4.62 -21.70 -15.32
CA GLU A 140 -5.97 -21.52 -15.85
C GLU A 140 -6.23 -22.39 -17.11
N LEU A 141 -5.23 -22.57 -17.97
CA LEU A 141 -5.34 -23.29 -19.24
C LEU A 141 -4.47 -24.53 -19.33
N GLY A 142 -3.60 -24.81 -18.35
CA GLY A 142 -2.64 -25.91 -18.39
C GLY A 142 -1.51 -25.72 -19.41
N VAL A 143 -1.33 -24.50 -19.95
CA VAL A 143 -0.34 -24.18 -20.99
C VAL A 143 0.96 -23.69 -20.36
N VAL A 144 2.08 -24.18 -20.87
CA VAL A 144 3.42 -23.76 -20.46
C VAL A 144 4.16 -23.20 -21.66
N TYR A 145 4.51 -21.93 -21.60
CA TYR A 145 5.36 -21.28 -22.61
C TYR A 145 6.81 -21.17 -22.12
N ASP A 146 7.75 -21.28 -23.06
CA ASP A 146 9.16 -20.97 -22.81
C ASP A 146 9.35 -19.46 -22.71
N LYS A 147 9.91 -19.00 -21.60
CA LYS A 147 10.18 -17.58 -21.32
C LYS A 147 11.68 -17.24 -21.26
N THR A 148 12.51 -18.10 -21.84
CA THR A 148 13.97 -17.92 -21.81
C THR A 148 14.39 -16.59 -22.44
N ASP A 149 13.72 -16.17 -23.52
CA ASP A 149 14.05 -14.97 -24.29
C ASP A 149 13.50 -13.66 -23.69
N GLN A 150 12.59 -13.71 -22.71
CA GLN A 150 11.98 -12.53 -22.09
C GLN A 150 12.99 -11.48 -21.59
N LYS A 151 14.13 -11.93 -21.05
CA LYS A 151 15.14 -11.02 -20.51
C LYS A 151 15.99 -10.33 -21.56
N ASN A 152 16.10 -10.89 -22.75
CA ASN A 152 17.04 -10.47 -23.78
C ASN A 152 16.37 -9.91 -25.04
N ILE A 153 15.04 -10.00 -25.16
CA ILE A 153 14.31 -9.60 -26.35
C ILE A 153 14.54 -8.13 -26.73
N HIS A 154 14.68 -7.24 -25.75
CA HIS A 154 15.00 -5.83 -25.96
C HIS A 154 16.37 -5.61 -26.63
N LEU A 155 17.31 -6.56 -26.52
CA LEU A 155 18.64 -6.51 -27.15
C LEU A 155 18.65 -7.16 -28.52
N VAL A 156 18.06 -8.36 -28.62
CA VAL A 156 18.11 -9.17 -29.82
C VAL A 156 16.94 -8.91 -30.77
N LYS A 157 15.87 -8.29 -30.28
CA LYS A 157 14.63 -8.02 -31.02
C LYS A 157 14.08 -9.30 -31.66
N LEU A 158 13.50 -9.18 -32.86
CA LEU A 158 12.95 -10.30 -33.63
C LEU A 158 14.00 -10.90 -34.57
N SER A 159 15.22 -11.14 -34.11
CA SER A 159 16.34 -11.62 -34.94
C SER A 159 16.56 -13.14 -34.93
N GLN A 160 15.77 -13.86 -34.14
CA GLN A 160 15.88 -15.32 -33.95
C GLN A 160 14.48 -15.97 -33.96
N PRO A 161 14.35 -17.24 -34.43
CA PRO A 161 13.07 -17.93 -34.41
C PRO A 161 12.43 -17.97 -33.02
N SER A 162 13.21 -18.15 -31.94
CA SER A 162 12.73 -18.21 -30.57
C SER A 162 12.12 -16.91 -30.11
N THR A 163 12.68 -15.74 -30.47
CA THR A 163 12.12 -14.44 -30.10
C THR A 163 10.84 -14.11 -30.89
N ILE A 164 10.71 -14.59 -32.09
CA ILE A 164 9.49 -14.48 -32.91
C ILE A 164 8.38 -15.36 -32.30
N GLU A 165 8.71 -16.61 -31.96
CA GLU A 165 7.79 -17.52 -31.28
C GLU A 165 7.34 -16.98 -29.91
N TYR A 166 8.29 -16.45 -29.13
CA TYR A 166 8.01 -15.79 -27.87
C TYR A 166 6.97 -14.67 -28.05
N SER A 167 7.19 -13.77 -29.01
CA SER A 167 6.27 -12.64 -29.26
C SER A 167 4.88 -13.08 -29.72
N PHE A 168 4.73 -14.18 -30.47
CA PHE A 168 3.41 -14.74 -30.75
C PHE A 168 2.74 -15.31 -29.51
N ASN A 169 3.50 -15.96 -28.64
CA ASN A 169 2.97 -16.60 -27.44
C ASN A 169 2.37 -15.59 -26.44
N ASP A 170 2.84 -14.34 -26.42
CA ASP A 170 2.32 -13.32 -25.49
C ASP A 170 0.89 -12.86 -25.83
N VAL A 171 0.41 -13.06 -27.06
CA VAL A 171 -0.98 -12.78 -27.46
C VAL A 171 -1.77 -14.04 -27.80
N ASP A 172 -1.08 -15.18 -28.01
CA ASP A 172 -1.73 -16.45 -28.28
C ASP A 172 -2.57 -16.89 -27.07
N ARG A 173 -3.81 -17.30 -27.32
CA ARG A 173 -4.76 -17.74 -26.31
C ARG A 173 -5.06 -16.74 -25.18
N LEU A 174 -4.60 -15.48 -25.30
CA LEU A 174 -4.83 -14.48 -24.24
C LEU A 174 -6.31 -14.10 -24.13
N ILE A 175 -7.06 -14.10 -25.25
CA ILE A 175 -8.52 -13.92 -25.24
C ILE A 175 -9.22 -15.12 -24.55
N GLU A 176 -8.75 -16.34 -24.81
CA GLU A 176 -9.25 -17.55 -24.14
C GLU A 176 -9.00 -17.48 -22.62
N LEU A 177 -7.78 -17.11 -22.22
CA LEU A 177 -7.44 -16.89 -20.83
C LEU A 177 -8.35 -15.85 -20.18
N HIS A 178 -8.58 -14.73 -20.88
CA HIS A 178 -9.47 -13.67 -20.38
C HIS A 178 -10.89 -14.22 -20.14
N ASN A 179 -11.43 -14.98 -21.09
CA ASN A 179 -12.79 -15.54 -20.97
C ASN A 179 -12.90 -16.51 -19.79
N VAL A 180 -11.92 -17.40 -19.60
CA VAL A 180 -11.88 -18.33 -18.46
C VAL A 180 -11.82 -17.58 -17.12
N LEU A 181 -10.98 -16.53 -17.04
CA LEU A 181 -10.90 -15.70 -15.83
C LEU A 181 -12.18 -14.91 -15.60
N LEU A 182 -12.81 -14.41 -16.70
CA LEU A 182 -14.03 -13.63 -16.66
C LEU A 182 -15.21 -14.46 -16.14
N ASP A 183 -15.34 -15.72 -16.57
CA ASP A 183 -16.35 -16.66 -16.07
C ASP A 183 -16.19 -16.90 -14.56
N LYS A 184 -14.95 -16.99 -14.08
CA LYS A 184 -14.66 -17.10 -12.65
C LYS A 184 -14.99 -15.81 -11.88
N ILE A 185 -14.70 -14.65 -12.46
CA ILE A 185 -15.03 -13.34 -11.91
C ILE A 185 -16.54 -13.19 -11.80
N ASP A 186 -17.31 -13.56 -12.82
CA ASP A 186 -18.76 -13.49 -12.82
C ASP A 186 -19.39 -14.43 -11.81
N SER A 187 -18.95 -15.68 -11.80
CA SER A 187 -19.45 -16.66 -10.82
C SER A 187 -19.09 -16.29 -9.37
N GLY A 188 -18.01 -15.52 -9.18
CA GLY A 188 -17.61 -14.98 -7.89
C GLY A 188 -18.29 -13.67 -7.49
N GLY A 189 -19.01 -13.01 -8.40
CA GLY A 189 -19.63 -11.68 -8.16
C GLY A 189 -18.63 -10.52 -8.15
N PHE A 190 -17.49 -10.64 -8.85
CA PHE A 190 -16.42 -9.64 -8.81
C PHE A 190 -16.37 -8.77 -10.08
N ARG A 191 -17.39 -8.79 -10.93
CA ARG A 191 -17.41 -8.09 -12.23
C ARG A 191 -17.18 -6.58 -12.07
N ASP A 192 -17.90 -5.94 -11.16
CA ASP A 192 -17.82 -4.48 -10.98
C ASP A 192 -16.45 -4.06 -10.44
N THR A 193 -15.90 -4.84 -9.51
CA THR A 193 -14.54 -4.64 -9.01
C THR A 193 -13.50 -4.78 -10.13
N TYR A 194 -13.61 -5.80 -10.96
CA TYR A 194 -12.69 -6.01 -12.10
C TYR A 194 -12.79 -4.86 -13.10
N ASN A 195 -14.00 -4.47 -13.48
CA ASN A 195 -14.23 -3.33 -14.39
C ASN A 195 -13.66 -2.04 -13.83
N LEU A 196 -13.83 -1.76 -12.52
CA LEU A 196 -13.24 -0.60 -11.87
C LEU A 196 -11.72 -0.61 -11.97
N HIS A 197 -11.08 -1.75 -11.66
CA HIS A 197 -9.63 -1.84 -11.70
C HIS A 197 -9.09 -1.70 -13.13
N CYS A 198 -9.76 -2.27 -14.14
CA CYS A 198 -9.40 -2.11 -15.54
C CYS A 198 -9.59 -0.66 -16.04
N ARG A 199 -10.64 0.03 -15.58
CA ARG A 199 -10.82 1.46 -15.84
C ARG A 199 -9.75 2.30 -15.19
N TYR A 200 -9.39 1.99 -13.94
CA TYR A 200 -8.42 2.73 -13.14
C TYR A 200 -6.99 2.67 -13.68
N ILE A 201 -6.54 1.52 -14.22
CA ILE A 201 -5.17 1.41 -14.75
C ILE A 201 -4.90 2.37 -15.91
N ARG A 202 -5.92 2.84 -16.63
CA ARG A 202 -5.80 3.88 -17.66
C ARG A 202 -5.38 5.22 -17.04
N ALA A 203 -6.08 5.63 -15.97
CA ALA A 203 -5.71 6.82 -15.20
C ALA A 203 -4.35 6.67 -14.52
N LEU A 204 -4.03 5.46 -14.05
CA LEU A 204 -2.75 5.16 -13.41
C LEU A 204 -1.58 5.26 -14.40
N ALA A 205 -1.71 4.73 -15.62
CA ALA A 205 -0.72 4.89 -16.68
C ALA A 205 -0.46 6.39 -17.00
N TYR A 206 -1.53 7.19 -17.04
CA TYR A 206 -1.42 8.63 -17.24
C TYR A 206 -0.68 9.32 -16.09
N MET A 207 -0.97 8.93 -14.84
CA MET A 207 -0.29 9.45 -13.66
C MET A 207 1.20 9.08 -13.64
N GLU A 208 1.56 7.85 -14.01
CA GLU A 208 2.97 7.43 -14.13
C GLU A 208 3.74 8.23 -15.19
N GLN A 209 3.09 8.60 -16.29
CA GLN A 209 3.69 9.47 -17.32
C GLN A 209 3.80 10.92 -16.91
N CYS A 210 2.79 11.47 -16.25
CA CYS A 210 2.79 12.87 -15.83
C CYS A 210 3.94 13.15 -14.85
N GLY A 211 4.23 12.23 -13.94
CA GLY A 211 5.19 12.42 -12.86
C GLY A 211 4.79 13.54 -11.90
N LEU A 212 5.38 13.56 -10.73
CA LEU A 212 5.13 14.54 -9.68
C LEU A 212 6.08 15.73 -9.82
N PRO A 213 5.60 16.98 -10.01
CA PRO A 213 6.48 18.13 -10.16
C PRO A 213 7.17 18.46 -8.83
N ILE A 214 8.44 18.83 -8.91
CA ILE A 214 9.30 19.13 -7.75
C ILE A 214 10.30 20.22 -8.12
N SER A 215 10.59 21.13 -7.19
CA SER A 215 11.70 22.07 -7.34
C SER A 215 12.99 21.42 -6.84
N SER A 216 13.94 21.18 -7.74
CA SER A 216 15.26 20.67 -7.42
C SER A 216 16.02 21.58 -6.46
N GLU A 217 15.85 22.88 -6.59
CA GLU A 217 16.46 23.90 -5.70
C GLU A 217 15.83 23.83 -4.30
N ALA A 218 14.51 23.80 -4.18
CA ALA A 218 13.83 23.70 -2.89
C ALA A 218 14.19 22.38 -2.18
N TRP A 219 14.25 21.26 -2.94
CA TRP A 219 14.67 19.99 -2.38
C TRP A 219 16.12 20.00 -1.89
N LYS A 220 17.02 20.61 -2.65
CA LYS A 220 18.42 20.78 -2.24
C LYS A 220 18.57 21.58 -0.96
N ASN A 221 17.82 22.70 -0.83
CA ASN A 221 17.84 23.51 0.39
C ASN A 221 17.32 22.72 1.59
N LYS A 222 16.20 22.00 1.41
CA LYS A 222 15.67 21.07 2.43
C LYS A 222 16.71 20.01 2.84
N MET A 223 17.42 19.40 1.88
CA MET A 223 18.46 18.43 2.20
C MET A 223 19.58 19.02 3.08
N ILE A 224 19.99 20.28 2.83
CA ILE A 224 21.00 20.97 3.65
C ILE A 224 20.47 21.12 5.08
N GLU A 225 19.24 21.62 5.25
CA GLU A 225 18.61 21.76 6.56
C GLU A 225 18.45 20.42 7.30
N ASP A 226 18.07 19.35 6.59
CA ASP A 226 17.93 18.01 7.17
C ASP A 226 19.28 17.46 7.65
N VAL A 227 20.37 17.69 6.87
CA VAL A 227 21.73 17.30 7.26
C VAL A 227 22.19 18.08 8.48
N GLU A 228 22.01 19.41 8.50
CA GLU A 228 22.36 20.25 9.65
C GLU A 228 21.61 19.83 10.91
N ASN A 229 20.32 19.57 10.80
CA ASN A 229 19.51 19.09 11.92
C ASN A 229 19.95 17.70 12.42
N SER A 230 20.27 16.78 11.51
CA SER A 230 20.81 15.46 11.88
C SER A 230 22.16 15.56 12.58
N LEU A 231 23.06 16.41 12.09
CA LEU A 231 24.37 16.65 12.71
C LEU A 231 24.23 17.29 14.10
N LYS A 232 23.31 18.25 14.26
CA LYS A 232 22.99 18.86 15.55
C LYS A 232 22.55 17.81 16.57
N TRP A 233 21.58 16.96 16.21
CA TRP A 233 21.12 15.91 17.12
C TRP A 233 22.19 14.85 17.40
N LYS A 234 23.01 14.54 16.40
CA LYS A 234 24.17 13.67 16.57
C LYS A 234 25.11 14.23 17.63
N GLN A 235 25.46 15.52 17.54
CA GLN A 235 26.32 16.18 18.51
C GLN A 235 25.73 16.18 19.92
N VAL A 236 24.41 16.49 20.05
CA VAL A 236 23.71 16.44 21.34
C VAL A 236 23.82 15.06 21.99
N ILE A 237 23.66 13.99 21.21
CA ILE A 237 23.80 12.61 21.68
C ILE A 237 25.23 12.30 22.10
N GLU A 238 26.22 12.70 21.27
CA GLU A 238 27.65 12.48 21.55
C GLU A 238 28.08 13.19 22.86
N GLU A 239 27.67 14.44 23.03
CA GLU A 239 27.92 15.21 24.24
C GLU A 239 27.25 14.59 25.46
N TYR A 240 25.99 14.16 25.33
CA TYR A 240 25.25 13.52 26.41
C TYR A 240 25.93 12.22 26.88
N ILE A 241 26.33 11.36 25.91
CA ILE A 241 27.05 10.12 26.20
C ILE A 241 28.41 10.43 26.87
N TYR A 242 29.13 11.40 26.36
CA TYR A 242 30.45 11.81 26.92
C TYR A 242 30.33 12.22 28.39
N ASP A 243 29.33 13.04 28.69
CA ASP A 243 29.15 13.60 30.04
C ASP A 243 28.62 12.57 31.05
N HIS A 244 27.79 11.63 30.63
CA HIS A 244 27.07 10.72 31.53
C HIS A 244 27.63 9.29 31.55
N LEU A 245 28.42 8.88 30.54
CA LEU A 245 28.96 7.52 30.41
C LEU A 245 30.50 7.59 30.19
N PRO A 246 31.30 7.80 31.25
CA PRO A 246 32.75 7.96 31.15
C PRO A 246 33.47 6.82 30.44
N GLN A 247 32.91 5.59 30.47
CA GLN A 247 33.48 4.43 29.79
C GLN A 247 33.40 4.52 28.25
N TYR A 248 32.60 5.42 27.71
CA TYR A 248 32.48 5.67 26.27
C TYR A 248 33.07 7.02 25.86
N ALA A 249 33.56 7.83 26.81
CA ALA A 249 34.22 9.08 26.49
C ALA A 249 35.60 8.80 25.91
N ASP A 250 35.91 9.37 24.76
CA ASP A 250 37.28 9.42 24.25
C ASP A 250 37.99 10.62 24.88
N ARG A 251 38.92 10.33 25.79
CA ARG A 251 39.70 11.35 26.54
C ARG A 251 41.04 11.65 25.90
N GLN A 252 41.30 11.22 24.68
CA GLN A 252 42.48 11.66 23.95
C GLN A 252 42.35 13.16 23.67
N ILE A 253 43.26 13.96 24.24
CA ILE A 253 43.25 15.41 24.07
C ILE A 253 43.82 15.72 22.69
N ASP A 254 42.92 16.16 21.77
CA ASP A 254 43.36 16.79 20.53
C ASP A 254 43.50 18.29 20.78
N MET A 255 44.74 18.79 20.72
CA MET A 255 45.04 20.22 20.97
C MET A 255 44.37 21.20 20.00
N PHE A 256 43.72 20.69 18.93
CA PHE A 256 43.08 21.48 17.88
C PHE A 256 41.57 21.23 17.77
N ASP A 257 41.01 20.31 18.60
CA ASP A 257 39.60 19.98 18.53
C ASP A 257 39.00 19.80 19.93
N GLU A 258 38.27 20.80 20.39
CA GLU A 258 37.62 20.83 21.71
C GLU A 258 36.30 20.00 21.76
N ARG A 259 35.90 19.33 20.65
CA ARG A 259 34.68 18.57 20.62
C ARG A 259 34.74 17.33 21.53
N LYS A 260 33.69 17.10 22.29
CA LYS A 260 33.50 15.89 23.09
C LYS A 260 33.37 14.68 22.17
N ARG A 261 34.38 13.82 22.14
CA ARG A 261 34.37 12.61 21.27
C ARG A 261 34.01 11.38 22.11
N ILE A 262 33.34 10.44 21.47
CA ILE A 262 32.96 9.15 22.05
C ILE A 262 33.57 8.00 21.23
N ASN A 263 33.90 6.90 21.91
CA ASN A 263 34.51 5.71 21.30
C ASN A 263 33.44 4.67 20.88
N VAL A 264 32.21 5.12 20.66
CA VAL A 264 31.11 4.31 20.13
C VAL A 264 30.52 4.94 18.88
N SER A 265 30.10 4.10 17.93
CA SER A 265 29.44 4.58 16.71
C SER A 265 27.94 4.67 16.92
N ILE A 266 27.39 5.88 16.78
CA ILE A 266 25.95 6.14 16.85
C ILE A 266 25.17 5.41 15.72
N SER A 267 25.81 5.20 14.57
CA SER A 267 25.22 4.44 13.45
C SER A 267 25.20 2.92 13.64
N SER A 268 25.87 2.40 14.69
CA SER A 268 25.90 0.97 14.98
C SER A 268 24.84 0.57 16.01
N PRO A 269 23.75 -0.13 15.61
CA PRO A 269 22.72 -0.59 16.55
C PRO A 269 23.28 -1.42 17.71
N LEU A 270 24.25 -2.28 17.43
CA LEU A 270 24.88 -3.13 18.45
C LEU A 270 25.64 -2.33 19.51
N GLN A 271 26.32 -1.25 19.10
CA GLN A 271 27.03 -0.38 20.04
C GLN A 271 26.04 0.48 20.83
N MET A 272 25.01 0.99 20.17
CA MET A 272 23.98 1.78 20.83
C MET A 272 23.15 0.95 21.83
N ILE A 273 22.88 -0.33 21.59
CA ILE A 273 22.28 -1.23 22.60
C ILE A 273 23.10 -1.22 23.89
N LYS A 274 24.45 -1.23 23.81
CA LYS A 274 25.30 -1.16 24.99
C LYS A 274 25.16 0.17 25.73
N VAL A 275 25.03 1.28 25.00
CA VAL A 275 24.79 2.61 25.55
C VAL A 275 23.43 2.67 26.25
N PHE A 276 22.37 2.18 25.62
CA PHE A 276 21.04 2.10 26.23
C PHE A 276 21.04 1.26 27.51
N ASN A 277 21.71 0.12 27.50
CA ASN A 277 21.86 -0.73 28.67
C ASN A 277 22.66 -0.04 29.79
N ALA A 278 23.70 0.75 29.45
CA ALA A 278 24.46 1.53 30.43
C ALA A 278 23.61 2.62 31.10
N PHE A 279 22.68 3.22 30.38
CA PHE A 279 21.65 4.12 30.93
C PHE A 279 20.50 3.38 31.63
N LYS A 280 20.55 2.05 31.73
CA LYS A 280 19.48 1.19 32.28
C LYS A 280 18.14 1.33 31.55
N ILE A 281 18.18 1.66 30.27
CA ILE A 281 17.01 1.72 29.40
C ILE A 281 16.76 0.32 28.85
N PRO A 282 15.55 -0.23 28.99
CA PRO A 282 15.23 -1.56 28.47
C PRO A 282 15.39 -1.67 26.97
N THR A 283 16.11 -2.70 26.49
CA THR A 283 16.34 -2.98 25.06
C THR A 283 15.77 -4.34 24.61
N LYS A 284 15.17 -5.11 25.53
CA LYS A 284 14.63 -6.43 25.21
C LYS A 284 13.22 -6.35 24.62
N ASP A 285 13.03 -6.99 23.46
CA ASP A 285 11.71 -7.22 22.91
C ASP A 285 10.97 -8.37 23.63
N LYS A 286 9.75 -8.68 23.15
CA LYS A 286 8.91 -9.76 23.70
C LYS A 286 9.54 -11.16 23.61
N ASP A 287 10.47 -11.34 22.68
CA ASP A 287 11.17 -12.61 22.42
C ASP A 287 12.55 -12.64 23.14
N GLY A 288 12.87 -11.59 23.91
CA GLY A 288 14.12 -11.45 24.66
C GLY A 288 15.31 -11.01 23.80
N LYS A 289 15.07 -10.61 22.54
CA LYS A 289 16.09 -10.11 21.63
C LYS A 289 16.35 -8.62 21.86
N ASP A 290 17.60 -8.22 21.82
CA ASP A 290 17.97 -6.80 21.96
C ASP A 290 17.54 -5.99 20.74
N SER A 291 16.89 -4.86 20.99
CA SER A 291 16.45 -3.91 19.98
C SER A 291 16.31 -2.51 20.57
N ILE A 292 16.65 -1.49 19.80
CA ILE A 292 16.47 -0.08 20.11
C ILE A 292 15.38 0.56 19.22
N ASN A 293 14.43 -0.25 18.76
CA ASN A 293 13.28 0.27 18.05
C ASN A 293 12.42 1.13 18.99
N GLU A 294 11.79 2.17 18.44
CA GLU A 294 10.96 3.11 19.18
C GLU A 294 9.95 2.40 20.11
N SER A 295 9.24 1.39 19.62
CA SER A 295 8.25 0.61 20.40
C SER A 295 8.80 -0.07 21.66
N ILE A 296 10.13 -0.19 21.78
CA ILE A 296 10.79 -0.79 22.94
C ILE A 296 11.33 0.28 23.88
N ILE A 297 12.11 1.21 23.32
CA ILE A 297 12.81 2.22 24.12
C ILE A 297 11.90 3.34 24.65
N SER A 298 10.80 3.66 23.95
CA SER A 298 9.83 4.68 24.34
C SER A 298 9.09 4.36 25.66
N LYS A 299 9.17 3.12 26.13
CA LYS A 299 8.69 2.72 27.47
C LYS A 299 9.48 3.36 28.62
N SER A 300 10.68 3.81 28.34
CA SER A 300 11.52 4.52 29.32
C SER A 300 11.27 6.03 29.23
N LYS A 301 11.08 6.67 30.41
CA LYS A 301 11.00 8.13 30.51
C LYS A 301 12.37 8.82 30.55
N HIS A 302 13.45 8.08 30.32
CA HIS A 302 14.80 8.63 30.32
C HIS A 302 14.99 9.65 29.18
N GLU A 303 15.55 10.82 29.48
CA GLU A 303 15.66 11.92 28.50
C GLU A 303 16.48 11.54 27.23
N PHE A 304 17.47 10.66 27.39
CA PHE A 304 18.25 10.13 26.28
C PHE A 304 17.38 9.50 25.19
N VAL A 305 16.26 8.88 25.57
CA VAL A 305 15.32 8.30 24.58
C VAL A 305 14.73 9.37 23.66
N LYS A 306 14.35 10.53 24.21
CA LYS A 306 13.82 11.64 23.40
C LYS A 306 14.87 12.17 22.43
N MET A 307 16.09 12.37 22.89
CA MET A 307 17.21 12.82 22.06
C MET A 307 17.49 11.82 20.94
N TRP A 308 17.48 10.53 21.27
CA TRP A 308 17.69 9.46 20.30
C TRP A 308 16.61 9.41 19.23
N LEU A 309 15.33 9.49 19.62
CA LEU A 309 14.23 9.50 18.67
C LEU A 309 14.27 10.72 17.75
N SER A 310 14.59 11.90 18.28
CA SER A 310 14.77 13.11 17.46
C SER A 310 15.93 12.96 16.47
N PHE A 311 17.03 12.34 16.89
CA PHE A 311 18.12 12.01 15.97
C PHE A 311 17.70 11.01 14.90
N GLN A 312 17.00 9.94 15.30
CA GLN A 312 16.53 8.93 14.33
C GLN A 312 15.60 9.53 13.29
N GLU A 313 14.67 10.40 13.69
CA GLU A 313 13.78 11.10 12.77
C GLU A 313 14.58 11.99 11.81
N ALA A 314 15.49 12.84 12.34
CA ALA A 314 16.31 13.70 11.51
C ALA A 314 17.22 12.92 10.56
N ASN A 315 17.84 11.85 11.04
CA ASN A 315 18.70 10.99 10.22
C ASN A 315 17.91 10.19 9.17
N HIS A 316 16.67 9.79 9.47
CA HIS A 316 15.78 9.14 8.50
C HIS A 316 15.44 10.07 7.34
N ARG A 317 15.21 11.37 7.60
CA ARG A 317 14.99 12.37 6.54
C ARG A 317 16.21 12.45 5.61
N VAL A 318 17.40 12.46 6.14
CA VAL A 318 18.65 12.49 5.35
C VAL A 318 18.83 11.21 4.53
N THR A 319 18.68 10.05 5.15
CA THR A 319 18.98 8.76 4.50
C THR A 319 17.92 8.30 3.50
N THR A 320 16.66 8.57 3.78
CA THR A 320 15.53 8.10 2.96
C THR A 320 15.09 9.14 1.94
N PHE A 321 15.03 10.41 2.34
CA PHE A 321 14.50 11.51 1.53
C PHE A 321 15.56 12.53 1.10
N GLY A 322 16.84 12.20 1.25
CA GLY A 322 17.95 13.08 0.86
C GLY A 322 18.36 12.89 -0.60
N GLU A 323 19.65 12.63 -0.78
CA GLU A 323 20.32 12.55 -2.09
C GLU A 323 19.71 11.47 -3.02
N THR A 324 19.17 10.40 -2.45
CA THR A 324 18.50 9.33 -3.21
C THR A 324 17.32 9.87 -4.04
N ILE A 325 16.54 10.79 -3.50
CA ILE A 325 15.45 11.45 -4.23
C ILE A 325 15.99 12.48 -5.20
N TYR A 326 16.95 13.31 -4.75
CA TYR A 326 17.53 14.38 -5.56
C TYR A 326 18.13 13.85 -6.88
N LYS A 327 18.84 12.74 -6.85
CA LYS A 327 19.42 12.10 -8.04
C LYS A 327 18.41 11.55 -9.06
N GLN A 328 17.15 11.39 -8.65
CA GLN A 328 16.08 10.88 -9.50
C GLN A 328 15.18 11.99 -10.06
N ILE A 329 15.50 13.26 -9.77
CA ILE A 329 14.77 14.39 -10.35
C ILE A 329 15.18 14.52 -11.82
N GLU A 330 14.22 14.36 -12.72
CA GLU A 330 14.36 14.49 -14.17
C GLU A 330 13.47 15.67 -14.64
N ASN A 331 14.08 16.74 -15.17
CA ASN A 331 13.33 17.90 -15.68
C ASN A 331 12.32 18.48 -14.68
N GLU A 332 12.74 18.69 -13.42
CA GLU A 332 11.89 19.16 -12.32
C GLU A 332 10.67 18.24 -12.06
N ARG A 333 10.84 16.93 -12.26
CA ARG A 333 9.82 15.91 -11.95
C ARG A 333 10.44 14.68 -11.33
N LEU A 334 9.65 14.00 -10.51
CA LEU A 334 9.91 12.66 -10.03
C LEU A 334 8.93 11.69 -10.70
N TYR A 335 9.44 10.51 -11.03
CA TYR A 335 8.64 9.46 -11.63
C TYR A 335 8.71 8.19 -10.79
N THR A 336 7.62 7.47 -10.76
CA THR A 336 7.54 6.18 -10.07
C THR A 336 6.61 5.24 -10.83
N ASN A 337 6.76 3.94 -10.61
CA ASN A 337 5.82 2.95 -11.12
C ASN A 337 5.01 2.39 -9.96
N PHE A 338 3.71 2.31 -10.13
CA PHE A 338 2.80 1.85 -9.11
C PHE A 338 2.44 0.37 -9.28
N ASN A 339 2.14 -0.28 -8.16
CA ASN A 339 1.39 -1.52 -8.16
C ASN A 339 -0.10 -1.14 -7.97
N PRO A 340 -0.96 -1.45 -8.95
CA PRO A 340 -2.34 -0.98 -8.94
C PRO A 340 -3.16 -1.45 -7.75
N MET A 341 -2.75 -2.54 -7.08
CA MET A 341 -3.50 -3.07 -5.95
C MET A 341 -2.62 -3.93 -5.02
N VAL A 342 -2.87 -3.79 -3.73
CA VAL A 342 -2.44 -4.71 -2.66
C VAL A 342 -3.67 -5.40 -2.04
N ASP A 343 -3.48 -6.24 -1.04
CA ASP A 343 -4.54 -7.05 -0.39
C ASP A 343 -5.77 -6.24 0.09
N THR A 344 -5.59 -4.95 0.34
CA THR A 344 -6.66 -4.00 0.72
C THR A 344 -7.18 -3.17 -0.45
N ALA A 345 -6.98 -3.60 -1.68
CA ALA A 345 -7.29 -2.85 -2.90
C ALA A 345 -6.54 -1.51 -3.05
N ARG A 346 -5.72 -1.09 -2.08
CA ARG A 346 -4.98 0.18 -2.14
C ARG A 346 -3.89 0.16 -3.19
N LEU A 347 -3.54 1.35 -3.68
CA LEU A 347 -2.35 1.59 -4.48
C LEU A 347 -1.10 1.38 -3.63
N SER A 348 -0.02 0.90 -4.24
CA SER A 348 1.32 0.90 -3.64
C SER A 348 2.37 1.19 -4.72
N THR A 349 3.59 1.49 -4.31
CA THR A 349 4.70 1.66 -5.25
C THR A 349 5.37 0.32 -5.55
N ARG A 350 5.78 0.09 -6.78
CA ARG A 350 6.57 -1.11 -7.15
C ARG A 350 7.92 -1.08 -6.45
N LYS A 351 8.37 -2.26 -6.03
CA LYS A 351 9.66 -2.41 -5.32
C LYS A 351 10.81 -1.83 -6.17
N GLY A 352 11.67 -1.03 -5.53
CA GLY A 352 12.81 -0.39 -6.17
C GLY A 352 12.54 1.01 -6.72
N ASN A 353 11.29 1.47 -6.73
CA ASN A 353 10.91 2.82 -7.12
C ASN A 353 10.76 3.75 -5.91
N ILE A 354 10.76 5.08 -6.17
CA ILE A 354 10.46 6.09 -5.13
C ILE A 354 9.03 5.87 -4.64
N ASN A 355 8.88 5.71 -3.34
CA ASN A 355 7.54 5.54 -2.77
C ASN A 355 6.87 6.89 -2.49
N PHE A 356 6.06 7.36 -3.43
CA PHE A 356 5.32 8.62 -3.32
C PHE A 356 4.32 8.63 -2.15
N LEU A 357 3.87 7.46 -1.70
CA LEU A 357 2.91 7.33 -0.61
C LEU A 357 3.54 7.55 0.77
N ASN A 358 4.89 7.54 0.87
CA ASN A 358 5.62 7.67 2.12
C ASN A 358 6.28 9.04 2.30
N PHE A 359 6.06 9.99 1.38
CA PHE A 359 6.59 11.35 1.60
C PHE A 359 6.00 11.94 2.89
N PRO A 360 6.85 12.57 3.73
CA PRO A 360 6.39 13.25 4.93
C PRO A 360 5.28 14.26 4.63
N SER A 361 4.27 14.31 5.50
CA SER A 361 3.13 15.21 5.34
C SER A 361 3.37 16.64 5.85
N ASP A 362 4.59 16.93 6.35
CA ASP A 362 4.96 18.26 6.83
C ASP A 362 5.05 19.28 5.68
N SER A 363 4.82 20.54 6.02
CA SER A 363 4.78 21.63 5.06
C SER A 363 6.11 21.87 4.35
N VAL A 364 7.24 21.63 5.03
CA VAL A 364 8.58 21.82 4.44
C VAL A 364 8.78 20.87 3.28
N THR A 365 8.48 19.58 3.48
CA THR A 365 8.59 18.56 2.44
C THR A 365 7.57 18.80 1.32
N ARG A 366 6.30 19.05 1.66
CA ARG A 366 5.25 19.26 0.64
C ARG A 366 5.42 20.54 -0.17
N ASN A 367 6.05 21.57 0.38
CA ASN A 367 6.37 22.80 -0.35
C ASN A 367 7.52 22.64 -1.35
N CYS A 368 8.27 21.54 -1.33
CA CYS A 368 9.24 21.25 -2.39
C CYS A 368 8.56 20.77 -3.68
N PHE A 369 7.33 20.26 -3.61
CA PHE A 369 6.57 19.82 -4.78
C PHE A 369 5.81 21.03 -5.35
N VAL A 370 6.47 21.72 -6.28
CA VAL A 370 6.04 23.00 -6.86
C VAL A 370 5.59 22.77 -8.29
N ALA A 371 4.44 23.35 -8.65
CA ALA A 371 3.95 23.32 -10.02
C ALA A 371 4.96 23.96 -10.99
N ASN A 372 5.02 23.49 -12.22
CA ASN A 372 5.85 24.11 -13.26
C ASN A 372 5.45 25.58 -13.48
N LYS A 373 6.40 26.38 -13.96
CA LYS A 373 6.17 27.81 -14.22
C LYS A 373 4.92 28.04 -15.07
N GLY A 374 4.01 28.86 -14.56
CA GLY A 374 2.70 29.17 -15.19
C GLY A 374 1.59 28.17 -14.85
N ASN A 375 1.89 27.17 -14.04
CA ASN A 375 0.93 26.19 -13.54
C ASN A 375 0.66 26.38 -12.05
N VAL A 376 -0.38 25.73 -11.56
CA VAL A 376 -0.73 25.56 -10.15
C VAL A 376 -0.94 24.09 -9.82
N MET A 377 -0.74 23.73 -8.55
CA MET A 377 -1.19 22.46 -7.98
C MET A 377 -2.65 22.60 -7.58
N VAL A 378 -3.46 21.60 -7.90
CA VAL A 378 -4.84 21.44 -7.42
C VAL A 378 -4.89 20.19 -6.58
N VAL A 379 -5.34 20.31 -5.34
CA VAL A 379 -5.38 19.23 -4.36
C VAL A 379 -6.79 19.10 -3.83
N CYS A 380 -7.33 17.89 -3.86
CA CYS A 380 -8.63 17.59 -3.29
C CYS A 380 -8.52 16.39 -2.34
N ASP A 381 -9.11 16.51 -1.16
CA ASP A 381 -9.03 15.55 -0.06
C ASP A 381 -10.44 15.18 0.43
N TYR A 382 -10.64 13.90 0.77
CA TYR A 382 -11.89 13.48 1.40
C TYR A 382 -11.92 13.83 2.88
N SER A 383 -13.04 14.37 3.35
CA SER A 383 -13.24 14.67 4.77
C SER A 383 -13.50 13.40 5.58
N GLY A 384 -12.45 12.85 6.21
CA GLY A 384 -12.56 11.70 7.11
C GLY A 384 -13.07 10.40 6.47
N GLN A 385 -12.58 10.08 5.27
CA GLN A 385 -13.05 9.00 4.41
C GLN A 385 -13.32 7.68 5.14
N GLU A 386 -12.32 7.14 5.84
CA GLU A 386 -12.46 5.84 6.50
C GLU A 386 -13.49 5.85 7.63
N THR A 387 -13.68 6.99 8.29
CA THR A 387 -14.73 7.14 9.32
C THR A 387 -16.11 7.11 8.69
N VAL A 388 -16.31 7.82 7.58
CA VAL A 388 -17.58 7.84 6.83
C VAL A 388 -17.92 6.43 6.33
N VAL A 389 -16.93 5.74 5.74
CA VAL A 389 -17.10 4.36 5.25
C VAL A 389 -17.41 3.40 6.40
N ALA A 390 -16.70 3.49 7.52
CA ALA A 390 -16.94 2.65 8.69
C ALA A 390 -18.34 2.90 9.29
N ALA A 391 -18.77 4.16 9.37
CA ALA A 391 -20.11 4.53 9.83
C ALA A 391 -21.20 4.00 8.90
N ASP A 392 -21.03 4.13 7.58
CA ASP A 392 -22.00 3.64 6.58
C ASP A 392 -22.14 2.12 6.60
N LEU A 393 -21.02 1.38 6.74
CA LEU A 393 -20.99 -0.08 6.80
C LEU A 393 -21.56 -0.64 8.09
N SER A 394 -21.24 -0.01 9.22
CA SER A 394 -21.58 -0.53 10.56
C SER A 394 -22.91 -0.02 11.08
N GLY A 395 -23.36 1.15 10.64
CA GLY A 395 -24.48 1.88 11.23
C GLY A 395 -24.19 2.33 12.66
N ASP A 396 -22.90 2.46 13.05
CA ASP A 396 -22.51 2.90 14.38
C ASP A 396 -23.04 4.30 14.67
N LYS A 397 -23.75 4.45 15.81
CA LYS A 397 -24.46 5.69 16.13
C LYS A 397 -23.53 6.89 16.35
N ALA A 398 -22.43 6.68 17.07
CA ALA A 398 -21.49 7.75 17.37
C ALA A 398 -20.75 8.23 16.11
N MET A 399 -20.32 7.29 15.27
CA MET A 399 -19.69 7.63 13.97
C MET A 399 -20.70 8.30 13.04
N THR A 400 -21.93 7.79 12.95
CA THR A 400 -22.99 8.37 12.11
C THR A 400 -23.32 9.80 12.55
N ALA A 401 -23.47 10.05 13.86
CA ALA A 401 -23.69 11.38 14.41
C ALA A 401 -22.54 12.33 14.05
N SER A 402 -21.30 11.89 14.18
CA SER A 402 -20.13 12.67 13.76
C SER A 402 -20.19 13.07 12.28
N VAL A 403 -20.50 12.15 11.38
CA VAL A 403 -20.58 12.42 9.95
C VAL A 403 -21.72 13.37 9.62
N VAL A 404 -22.89 13.21 10.25
CA VAL A 404 -24.11 14.00 9.96
C VAL A 404 -24.06 15.37 10.60
N ASN A 405 -23.68 15.45 11.88
CA ASN A 405 -23.71 16.68 12.67
C ASN A 405 -22.38 17.46 12.61
N GLY A 406 -21.28 16.80 12.19
CA GLY A 406 -19.93 17.37 12.25
C GLY A 406 -19.27 17.24 13.63
N ASP A 407 -19.80 16.38 14.52
CA ASP A 407 -19.23 16.15 15.85
C ASP A 407 -17.81 15.59 15.77
N ASP A 408 -16.90 16.11 16.60
CA ASP A 408 -15.53 15.60 16.66
C ASP A 408 -15.44 14.30 17.45
N LEU A 409 -15.15 13.19 16.75
CA LEU A 409 -15.03 11.86 17.37
C LEU A 409 -13.91 11.76 18.43
N HIS A 410 -12.89 12.60 18.36
CA HIS A 410 -11.87 12.65 19.41
C HIS A 410 -12.41 13.35 20.65
N CYS A 411 -13.23 14.39 20.48
CA CYS A 411 -13.95 15.02 21.57
C CYS A 411 -14.97 14.07 22.19
N ALA A 412 -15.75 13.36 21.36
CA ALA A 412 -16.70 12.36 21.84
C ALA A 412 -16.00 11.28 22.69
N PHE A 413 -14.87 10.77 22.24
CA PHE A 413 -14.11 9.79 23.02
C PHE A 413 -13.40 10.40 24.23
N ALA A 414 -12.92 11.65 24.15
CA ALA A 414 -12.36 12.36 25.30
C ALA A 414 -13.38 12.54 26.43
N ARG A 415 -14.67 12.84 26.10
CA ARG A 415 -15.74 12.90 27.12
C ARG A 415 -15.96 11.57 27.85
N VAL A 416 -15.76 10.45 27.14
CA VAL A 416 -15.87 9.11 27.76
C VAL A 416 -14.67 8.82 28.67
N LEU A 417 -13.47 9.24 28.29
CA LEU A 417 -12.24 9.01 29.05
C LEU A 417 -12.08 9.96 30.24
N PHE A 418 -12.56 11.19 30.08
CA PHE A 418 -12.39 12.26 31.06
C PHE A 418 -13.77 12.79 31.50
N PRO A 419 -14.35 12.28 32.61
CA PRO A 419 -15.71 12.63 33.04
C PRO A 419 -15.95 14.13 33.20
N GLU A 420 -14.92 14.90 33.54
CA GLU A 420 -14.98 16.37 33.67
C GLU A 420 -15.28 17.08 32.35
N LEU A 421 -15.09 16.42 31.17
CA LEU A 421 -15.42 16.95 29.87
C LEU A 421 -16.84 16.61 29.41
N ALA A 422 -17.57 15.79 30.14
CA ALA A 422 -18.84 15.20 29.70
C ALA A 422 -19.91 16.22 29.28
N SER A 423 -19.93 17.40 29.92
CA SER A 423 -20.89 18.49 29.64
C SER A 423 -20.36 19.58 28.70
N LEU A 424 -19.11 19.50 28.27
CA LEU A 424 -18.49 20.51 27.40
C LEU A 424 -18.77 20.22 25.93
N ASP A 425 -18.94 21.27 25.11
CA ASP A 425 -19.02 21.17 23.66
C ASP A 425 -17.65 20.93 23.01
N ASP A 426 -17.65 20.57 21.73
CA ASP A 426 -16.43 20.28 20.98
C ASP A 426 -15.50 21.49 20.87
N GLU A 427 -16.07 22.70 20.70
CA GLU A 427 -15.30 23.93 20.56
C GLU A 427 -14.50 24.22 21.84
N THR A 428 -15.13 24.10 23.00
CA THR A 428 -14.47 24.25 24.30
C THR A 428 -13.38 23.21 24.50
N ILE A 429 -13.64 21.93 24.18
CA ILE A 429 -12.63 20.86 24.32
C ILE A 429 -11.43 21.11 23.40
N ILE A 430 -11.67 21.54 22.16
CA ILE A 430 -10.61 21.82 21.19
C ILE A 430 -9.75 23.01 21.62
N LYS A 431 -10.35 24.04 22.23
CA LYS A 431 -9.62 25.26 22.64
C LYS A 431 -8.95 25.11 23.99
N GLU A 432 -9.66 24.59 25.00
CA GLU A 432 -9.22 24.65 26.39
C GLU A 432 -8.68 23.32 26.94
N HIS A 433 -9.01 22.18 26.30
CA HIS A 433 -8.62 20.84 26.71
C HIS A 433 -7.93 20.04 25.60
N LYS A 434 -7.09 20.75 24.82
CA LYS A 434 -6.38 20.17 23.68
C LYS A 434 -5.51 18.96 24.03
N ASP A 435 -4.92 18.95 25.22
CA ASP A 435 -4.12 17.85 25.78
C ASP A 435 -4.96 16.57 25.95
N LYS A 436 -6.16 16.69 26.52
CA LYS A 436 -7.07 15.55 26.72
C LYS A 436 -7.64 15.02 25.42
N ARG A 437 -8.01 15.92 24.50
CA ARG A 437 -8.41 15.52 23.14
C ARG A 437 -7.28 14.78 22.42
N GLN A 438 -6.04 15.25 22.54
CA GLN A 438 -4.88 14.59 21.95
C GLN A 438 -4.60 13.22 22.60
N ALA A 439 -4.77 13.10 23.93
CA ALA A 439 -4.66 11.82 24.63
C ALA A 439 -5.72 10.80 24.20
N ALA A 440 -6.91 11.25 23.82
CA ALA A 440 -7.96 10.39 23.27
C ALA A 440 -7.71 9.97 21.81
N LYS A 441 -6.97 10.76 21.04
CA LYS A 441 -6.78 10.56 19.59
C LYS A 441 -6.04 9.27 19.26
N SER A 442 -4.88 9.02 19.88
CA SER A 442 -4.06 7.85 19.59
C SER A 442 -4.76 6.52 19.92
N PRO A 443 -5.33 6.33 21.14
CA PRO A 443 -6.10 5.14 21.48
C PRO A 443 -7.32 4.94 20.55
N ARG A 444 -8.03 6.02 20.20
CA ARG A 444 -9.18 5.94 19.30
C ARG A 444 -8.80 5.35 17.94
N PHE A 445 -7.75 5.87 17.31
CA PHE A 445 -7.28 5.32 16.04
C PHE A 445 -6.82 3.87 16.16
N ALA A 446 -6.06 3.55 17.20
CA ALA A 446 -5.62 2.18 17.42
C ALA A 446 -6.80 1.20 17.52
N PHE A 447 -7.84 1.53 18.28
CA PHE A 447 -9.01 0.66 18.44
C PHE A 447 -9.90 0.61 17.19
N GLN A 448 -10.06 1.71 16.47
CA GLN A 448 -10.80 1.73 15.19
C GLN A 448 -10.20 0.76 14.19
N TYR A 449 -8.89 0.59 14.21
CA TYR A 449 -8.17 -0.37 13.35
C TYR A 449 -7.91 -1.73 14.00
N GLY A 450 -8.66 -2.07 15.04
CA GLY A 450 -8.61 -3.38 15.69
C GLY A 450 -7.38 -3.59 16.59
N GLY A 451 -6.74 -2.51 17.02
CA GLY A 451 -5.78 -2.56 18.13
C GLY A 451 -6.43 -3.04 19.41
N SER A 452 -5.63 -3.39 20.41
CA SER A 452 -6.07 -3.89 21.71
C SER A 452 -5.50 -3.06 22.85
N ALA A 453 -6.03 -3.23 24.06
CA ALA A 453 -5.45 -2.67 25.27
C ALA A 453 -3.94 -2.97 25.39
N TYR A 454 -3.51 -4.15 24.95
CA TYR A 454 -2.10 -4.48 24.93
C TYR A 454 -1.30 -3.61 23.94
N THR A 455 -1.87 -3.26 22.80
CA THR A 455 -1.25 -2.35 21.82
C THR A 455 -1.05 -0.97 22.44
N ILE A 456 -2.07 -0.42 23.10
CA ILE A 456 -1.99 0.89 23.78
C ILE A 456 -0.98 0.84 24.93
N HIS A 457 -1.02 -0.22 25.75
CA HIS A 457 -0.02 -0.44 26.79
C HIS A 457 1.42 -0.43 26.25
N GLN A 458 1.64 -1.10 25.12
CA GLN A 458 2.98 -1.19 24.52
C GLN A 458 3.43 0.14 23.87
N ASN A 459 2.54 0.84 23.20
CA ASN A 459 2.89 2.03 22.42
C ASN A 459 2.90 3.32 23.26
N GLU A 460 1.92 3.45 24.19
CA GLU A 460 1.72 4.69 24.96
C GLU A 460 2.24 4.59 26.41
N GLY A 461 2.69 3.39 26.82
CA GLY A 461 3.15 3.16 28.19
C GLY A 461 2.04 3.23 29.26
N ILE A 462 0.77 3.23 28.86
CA ILE A 462 -0.39 3.24 29.77
C ILE A 462 -0.44 1.90 30.54
N PRO A 463 -0.69 1.88 31.85
CA PRO A 463 -0.87 0.64 32.61
C PRO A 463 -1.91 -0.28 31.96
N LEU A 464 -1.65 -1.58 31.93
CA LEU A 464 -2.48 -2.53 31.19
C LEU A 464 -3.93 -2.59 31.66
N ASP A 465 -4.17 -2.44 32.95
CA ASP A 465 -5.50 -2.39 33.55
C ASP A 465 -6.27 -1.12 33.14
N GLU A 466 -5.58 0.00 33.03
CA GLU A 466 -6.13 1.25 32.49
C GLU A 466 -6.39 1.14 31.00
N ALA A 467 -5.47 0.57 30.23
CA ALA A 467 -5.64 0.33 28.82
C ALA A 467 -6.87 -0.56 28.51
N TYR A 468 -7.17 -1.55 29.35
CA TYR A 468 -8.42 -2.34 29.24
C TYR A 468 -9.68 -1.51 29.52
N LYS A 469 -9.64 -0.58 30.45
CA LYS A 469 -10.78 0.32 30.69
C LYS A 469 -11.03 1.22 29.49
N ILE A 470 -9.97 1.75 28.90
CA ILE A 470 -10.02 2.58 27.68
C ILE A 470 -10.58 1.78 26.51
N GLU A 471 -10.12 0.54 26.31
CA GLU A 471 -10.64 -0.35 25.26
C GLU A 471 -12.15 -0.64 25.45
N ASN A 472 -12.58 -0.94 26.67
CA ASN A 472 -13.99 -1.21 26.95
C ASN A 472 -14.85 0.04 26.72
N ALA A 473 -14.40 1.20 27.17
CA ALA A 473 -15.10 2.46 26.94
C ALA A 473 -15.24 2.78 25.44
N PHE A 474 -14.21 2.48 24.64
CA PHE A 474 -14.28 2.61 23.18
C PHE A 474 -15.29 1.64 22.57
N LYS A 475 -15.29 0.37 23.00
CA LYS A 475 -16.26 -0.65 22.52
C LYS A 475 -17.70 -0.31 22.88
N GLU A 476 -17.93 0.28 24.06
CA GLU A 476 -19.26 0.75 24.45
C GLU A 476 -19.72 1.93 23.58
N LEU A 477 -18.85 2.91 23.35
CA LEU A 477 -19.16 4.06 22.49
C LEU A 477 -19.43 3.64 21.04
N HIS A 478 -18.66 2.67 20.54
CA HIS A 478 -18.74 2.18 19.16
C HIS A 478 -19.25 0.73 19.06
N ALA A 479 -20.30 0.42 19.83
CA ALA A 479 -20.87 -0.93 19.86
C ALA A 479 -21.32 -1.41 18.47
N GLY A 480 -21.90 -0.52 17.66
CA GLY A 480 -22.33 -0.84 16.30
C GLY A 480 -21.17 -1.29 15.39
N LEU A 481 -20.01 -0.67 15.51
CA LEU A 481 -18.81 -1.06 14.75
C LEU A 481 -18.35 -2.48 15.09
N TYR A 482 -18.31 -2.83 16.38
CA TYR A 482 -17.88 -4.16 16.81
C TYR A 482 -18.91 -5.25 16.49
N GLU A 483 -20.21 -4.97 16.66
CA GLU A 483 -21.28 -5.89 16.26
C GLU A 483 -21.26 -6.18 14.75
N TRP A 484 -21.02 -5.16 13.93
CA TRP A 484 -20.81 -5.34 12.50
C TRP A 484 -19.56 -6.17 12.20
N GLY A 485 -18.42 -5.86 12.84
CA GLY A 485 -17.19 -6.62 12.67
C GLY A 485 -17.34 -8.11 13.04
N ASP A 486 -18.07 -8.42 14.11
CA ASP A 486 -18.36 -9.80 14.51
C ASP A 486 -19.29 -10.50 13.48
N LYS A 487 -20.25 -9.81 12.87
CA LYS A 487 -21.07 -10.35 11.77
C LYS A 487 -20.18 -10.69 10.56
N VAL A 488 -19.28 -9.76 10.16
CA VAL A 488 -18.33 -10.01 9.06
C VAL A 488 -17.43 -11.21 9.40
N PHE A 489 -16.87 -11.26 10.62
CA PHE A 489 -16.03 -12.37 11.06
C PHE A 489 -16.76 -13.71 11.02
N ASN A 490 -17.99 -13.78 11.51
CA ASN A 490 -18.79 -15.02 11.52
C ASN A 490 -19.12 -15.54 10.11
N VAL A 491 -19.23 -14.64 9.13
CA VAL A 491 -19.38 -15.02 7.72
C VAL A 491 -18.03 -15.46 7.15
N ALA A 492 -16.98 -14.69 7.39
CA ALA A 492 -15.65 -14.95 6.85
C ALA A 492 -15.05 -16.30 7.27
N ILE A 493 -15.23 -16.70 8.54
CA ILE A 493 -14.73 -18.01 9.03
C ILE A 493 -15.53 -19.22 8.46
N LYS A 494 -16.72 -19.00 7.87
CA LYS A 494 -17.47 -20.05 7.18
C LYS A 494 -17.05 -20.15 5.72
N LYS A 495 -16.76 -19.00 5.08
CA LYS A 495 -16.37 -18.91 3.67
C LYS A 495 -14.86 -19.13 3.44
N GLY A 496 -14.01 -18.87 4.43
CA GLY A 496 -12.54 -18.85 4.32
C GLY A 496 -11.99 -17.54 3.75
N TYR A 497 -12.84 -16.54 3.54
CA TYR A 497 -12.46 -15.23 3.02
C TYR A 497 -13.36 -14.12 3.55
N ILE A 498 -12.86 -12.91 3.58
CA ILE A 498 -13.61 -11.66 3.80
C ILE A 498 -14.13 -11.20 2.45
N GLU A 499 -15.36 -10.74 2.42
CA GLU A 499 -15.99 -10.13 1.25
C GLU A 499 -16.56 -8.78 1.66
N SER A 500 -16.20 -7.73 0.94
CA SER A 500 -16.78 -6.41 1.14
C SER A 500 -18.03 -6.23 0.25
N ALA A 501 -18.90 -5.31 0.63
CA ALA A 501 -20.17 -5.09 -0.08
C ALA A 501 -20.00 -4.58 -1.53
N ASP A 502 -18.82 -4.13 -1.89
CA ASP A 502 -18.42 -3.66 -3.22
C ASP A 502 -17.70 -4.76 -4.05
N GLY A 503 -17.81 -6.02 -3.63
CA GLY A 503 -17.30 -7.18 -4.36
C GLY A 503 -15.79 -7.40 -4.22
N TRP A 504 -15.11 -6.78 -3.23
CA TRP A 504 -13.71 -7.09 -2.94
C TRP A 504 -13.59 -8.32 -2.06
N LYS A 505 -12.65 -9.19 -2.38
CA LYS A 505 -12.38 -10.42 -1.63
C LYS A 505 -10.96 -10.46 -1.10
N LEU A 506 -10.81 -10.89 0.18
CA LEU A 506 -9.52 -11.24 0.77
C LEU A 506 -9.60 -12.63 1.40
N THR A 507 -8.82 -13.57 0.90
CA THR A 507 -8.71 -14.91 1.49
C THR A 507 -8.02 -14.82 2.86
N LEU A 508 -8.54 -15.52 3.85
CA LEU A 508 -7.95 -15.55 5.19
C LEU A 508 -6.61 -16.30 5.17
N PRO A 509 -5.49 -15.66 5.55
CA PRO A 509 -4.19 -16.31 5.50
C PRO A 509 -4.11 -17.49 6.45
N LYS A 510 -3.50 -18.61 6.02
CA LYS A 510 -3.36 -19.84 6.81
C LYS A 510 -4.69 -20.43 7.32
N PHE A 511 -5.75 -20.29 6.53
CA PHE A 511 -7.09 -20.69 6.96
C PHE A 511 -7.20 -22.18 7.27
N ASP A 512 -6.54 -23.06 6.50
CA ASP A 512 -6.52 -24.51 6.76
C ASP A 512 -5.90 -24.82 8.13
N LYS A 513 -4.82 -24.12 8.50
CA LYS A 513 -4.21 -24.24 9.84
C LYS A 513 -5.11 -23.73 10.95
N TYR A 514 -5.86 -22.65 10.69
CA TYR A 514 -6.84 -22.16 11.65
C TYR A 514 -7.92 -23.20 11.91
N LEU A 515 -8.45 -23.87 10.88
CA LEU A 515 -9.45 -24.92 11.03
C LEU A 515 -8.90 -26.11 11.82
N GLU A 516 -7.67 -26.55 11.52
CA GLU A 516 -6.98 -27.61 12.27
C GLU A 516 -6.83 -27.26 13.76
N TYR A 517 -6.36 -26.04 14.07
CA TYR A 517 -6.22 -25.60 15.46
C TYR A 517 -7.56 -25.40 16.14
N LYS A 518 -8.58 -24.93 15.43
CA LYS A 518 -9.95 -24.77 15.94
C LYS A 518 -10.49 -26.11 16.42
N GLU A 519 -10.42 -27.15 15.60
CA GLU A 519 -10.89 -28.49 15.93
C GLU A 519 -10.20 -29.03 17.21
N LYS A 520 -8.86 -28.88 17.28
CA LYS A 520 -8.08 -29.30 18.45
C LYS A 520 -8.42 -28.54 19.73
N VAL A 521 -8.75 -27.27 19.61
CA VAL A 521 -9.09 -26.40 20.74
C VAL A 521 -10.55 -26.62 21.18
N GLU A 522 -11.47 -26.81 20.26
CA GLU A 522 -12.87 -27.15 20.55
C GLU A 522 -13.05 -28.53 21.20
N ALA A 523 -12.14 -29.46 20.93
CA ALA A 523 -12.08 -30.77 21.58
C ALA A 523 -11.61 -30.73 23.05
N ILE A 524 -11.12 -29.60 23.56
CA ILE A 524 -10.68 -29.45 24.97
C ILE A 524 -11.89 -29.37 25.90
N THR A 525 -12.04 -30.34 26.82
CA THR A 525 -13.13 -30.34 27.80
C THR A 525 -12.99 -29.21 28.85
N LYS A 526 -14.05 -28.96 29.63
CA LYS A 526 -14.04 -27.94 30.69
C LYS A 526 -12.94 -28.24 31.74
N GLU A 527 -12.77 -29.50 32.14
CA GLU A 527 -11.75 -29.96 33.09
C GLU A 527 -10.35 -29.74 32.54
N GLN A 528 -10.16 -30.10 31.27
CA GLN A 528 -8.91 -29.87 30.56
C GLN A 528 -8.58 -28.37 30.41
N TRP A 529 -9.58 -27.51 30.18
CA TRP A 529 -9.38 -26.07 30.18
C TRP A 529 -8.98 -25.50 31.54
N GLN A 530 -9.56 -26.03 32.65
CA GLN A 530 -9.12 -25.66 33.99
C GLN A 530 -7.66 -26.08 34.22
N MET A 531 -7.31 -27.29 33.82
CA MET A 531 -5.93 -27.82 33.89
C MET A 531 -4.96 -26.97 33.05
N TYR A 532 -5.36 -26.56 31.84
CA TYR A 532 -4.57 -25.67 30.98
C TYR A 532 -4.31 -24.31 31.65
N LYS A 533 -5.36 -23.67 32.17
CA LYS A 533 -5.26 -22.36 32.85
C LYS A 533 -4.38 -22.44 34.09
N GLN A 534 -4.56 -23.47 34.93
CA GLN A 534 -3.75 -23.67 36.13
C GLN A 534 -2.27 -23.93 35.75
N GLY A 535 -2.03 -24.77 34.75
CA GLY A 535 -0.68 -25.04 34.26
C GLY A 535 0.02 -23.83 33.69
N LYS A 536 -0.72 -22.94 33.01
CA LYS A 536 -0.20 -21.66 32.51
C LYS A 536 0.20 -20.72 33.65
N LEU A 537 -0.63 -20.60 34.69
CA LEU A 537 -0.35 -19.77 35.87
C LEU A 537 0.90 -20.28 36.61
N ASP A 538 0.99 -21.58 36.84
CA ASP A 538 2.10 -22.20 37.55
C ASP A 538 3.41 -22.11 36.76
N TYR A 539 3.33 -22.26 35.43
CA TYR A 539 4.45 -22.08 34.53
C TYR A 539 4.97 -20.63 34.55
N LYS A 540 4.07 -19.63 34.57
CA LYS A 540 4.44 -18.20 34.66
C LYS A 540 5.10 -17.90 36.01
N LYS A 541 4.54 -18.37 37.15
CA LYS A 541 5.13 -18.18 38.47
C LYS A 541 6.57 -18.68 38.56
N LYS A 542 6.88 -19.80 37.90
CA LYS A 542 8.25 -20.29 37.83
C LYS A 542 9.21 -19.29 37.21
N PHE A 543 8.84 -18.64 36.12
CA PHE A 543 9.68 -17.60 35.47
C PHE A 543 9.85 -16.39 36.37
N ASP A 544 8.74 -15.88 36.94
CA ASP A 544 8.76 -14.70 37.81
C ASP A 544 9.66 -14.94 39.06
N GLU A 545 9.69 -16.15 39.61
CA GLU A 545 10.55 -16.48 40.73
C GLU A 545 12.02 -16.74 40.31
N GLN A 546 12.25 -17.28 39.12
CA GLN A 546 13.60 -17.44 38.57
C GLN A 546 14.27 -16.07 38.28
N GLU A 547 13.52 -15.09 37.77
CA GLU A 547 14.01 -13.72 37.60
C GLU A 547 14.40 -13.07 38.94
N LYS A 548 13.73 -13.45 40.04
CA LYS A 548 14.08 -13.02 41.41
C LYS A 548 15.21 -13.86 42.05
N GLY A 549 15.82 -14.77 41.30
CA GLY A 549 16.87 -15.65 41.80
C GLY A 549 16.39 -16.75 42.75
N ARG A 550 15.08 -17.04 42.78
CA ARG A 550 14.49 -18.04 43.65
C ARG A 550 14.21 -19.36 42.93
N LYS A 551 14.32 -20.48 43.64
CA LYS A 551 13.85 -21.77 43.15
C LYS A 551 12.34 -21.87 43.30
N TYR A 552 11.66 -22.34 42.24
CA TYR A 552 10.22 -22.59 42.23
C TYR A 552 9.92 -23.96 41.68
N ASP A 553 9.23 -24.78 42.49
CA ASP A 553 8.69 -26.08 42.04
C ASP A 553 7.22 -25.91 41.65
N TYR A 554 6.80 -26.60 40.60
CA TYR A 554 5.41 -26.54 40.14
C TYR A 554 4.45 -27.11 41.22
N ILE A 555 3.44 -26.32 41.55
CA ILE A 555 2.37 -26.75 42.50
C ILE A 555 1.53 -27.82 41.83
N TYR A 556 1.27 -27.69 40.51
CA TYR A 556 0.48 -28.67 39.75
C TYR A 556 1.29 -29.19 38.54
N PRO A 557 2.23 -30.11 38.75
CA PRO A 557 3.12 -30.58 37.68
C PRO A 557 2.38 -31.21 36.49
N ILE A 558 1.28 -31.93 36.72
CA ILE A 558 0.44 -32.52 35.67
C ILE A 558 -0.21 -31.41 34.82
N ALA A 559 -0.73 -30.36 35.46
CA ALA A 559 -1.32 -29.23 34.77
C ALA A 559 -0.29 -28.50 33.89
N VAL A 560 0.94 -28.30 34.40
CA VAL A 560 2.05 -27.74 33.63
C VAL A 560 2.44 -28.61 32.44
N LYS A 561 2.47 -29.91 32.59
CA LYS A 561 2.72 -30.87 31.48
C LYS A 561 1.63 -30.74 30.42
N TYR A 562 0.37 -30.69 30.83
CA TYR A 562 -0.76 -30.50 29.92
C TYR A 562 -0.70 -29.13 29.21
N TYR A 563 -0.47 -28.03 29.95
CA TYR A 563 -0.26 -26.72 29.35
C TYR A 563 0.83 -26.74 28.26
N LYS A 564 1.98 -27.31 28.57
CA LYS A 564 3.09 -27.38 27.60
C LYS A 564 2.71 -28.17 26.33
N SER A 565 1.93 -29.24 26.47
CA SER A 565 1.48 -30.04 25.33
C SER A 565 0.49 -29.33 24.42
N LYS A 566 -0.33 -28.41 24.97
CA LYS A 566 -1.38 -27.68 24.24
C LYS A 566 -1.05 -26.23 23.93
N LYS A 567 0.01 -25.68 24.53
CA LYS A 567 0.38 -24.26 24.44
C LYS A 567 0.44 -23.74 23.00
N THR A 568 1.08 -24.49 22.10
CA THR A 568 1.28 -24.06 20.70
C THR A 568 -0.06 -23.99 19.96
N GLU A 569 -0.85 -25.05 20.02
CA GLU A 569 -2.16 -25.12 19.33
C GLU A 569 -3.12 -24.03 19.81
N VAL A 570 -3.27 -23.89 21.13
CA VAL A 570 -4.13 -22.88 21.75
C VAL A 570 -3.64 -21.46 21.41
N SER A 571 -2.34 -21.21 21.51
CA SER A 571 -1.77 -19.89 21.22
C SER A 571 -1.95 -19.51 19.74
N GLN A 572 -1.68 -20.43 18.82
CA GLN A 572 -1.83 -20.18 17.38
C GLN A 572 -3.30 -19.98 16.99
N PHE A 573 -4.22 -20.76 17.54
CA PHE A 573 -5.65 -20.57 17.33
C PHE A 573 -6.10 -19.15 17.70
N PHE A 574 -5.82 -18.70 18.94
CA PHE A 574 -6.23 -17.37 19.38
C PHE A 574 -5.50 -16.24 18.63
N LYS A 575 -4.23 -16.46 18.23
CA LYS A 575 -3.51 -15.50 17.40
C LYS A 575 -4.18 -15.30 16.06
N LEU A 576 -4.46 -16.38 15.33
CA LEU A 576 -5.13 -16.32 14.03
C LEU A 576 -6.56 -15.78 14.16
N LYS A 577 -7.30 -16.19 15.20
CA LYS A 577 -8.64 -15.65 15.46
C LYS A 577 -8.63 -14.14 15.64
N SER A 578 -7.72 -13.61 16.47
CA SER A 578 -7.59 -12.16 16.68
C SER A 578 -7.14 -11.43 15.41
N GLU A 579 -6.25 -12.05 14.62
CA GLU A 579 -5.83 -11.52 13.32
C GLU A 579 -7.02 -11.41 12.37
N TYR A 580 -7.84 -12.44 12.26
CA TYR A 580 -9.03 -12.43 11.40
C TYR A 580 -10.09 -11.43 11.88
N GLN A 581 -10.34 -11.30 13.18
CA GLN A 581 -11.24 -10.29 13.71
C GLN A 581 -10.78 -8.88 13.32
N ARG A 582 -9.48 -8.61 13.41
CA ARG A 582 -8.89 -7.33 12.99
C ARG A 582 -8.99 -7.11 11.47
N LEU A 583 -8.71 -8.14 10.67
CA LEU A 583 -8.89 -8.06 9.22
C LEU A 583 -10.34 -7.80 8.84
N CYS A 584 -11.31 -8.41 9.52
CA CYS A 584 -12.74 -8.22 9.27
C CYS A 584 -13.24 -6.81 9.60
N LEU A 585 -12.63 -6.13 10.59
CA LEU A 585 -12.90 -4.72 10.86
C LEU A 585 -12.30 -3.79 9.81
N ASN A 586 -11.07 -4.07 9.36
CA ASN A 586 -10.27 -3.12 8.59
C ASN A 586 -10.41 -3.30 7.07
N ASN A 587 -10.33 -4.55 6.58
CA ASN A 587 -10.23 -4.79 5.15
C ASN A 587 -11.44 -4.25 4.35
N PRO A 588 -12.71 -4.45 4.78
CA PRO A 588 -13.85 -3.90 4.05
C PRO A 588 -13.87 -2.37 4.00
N VAL A 589 -13.43 -1.71 5.09
CA VAL A 589 -13.36 -0.23 5.16
C VAL A 589 -12.26 0.28 4.22
N GLN A 590 -11.06 -0.30 4.30
CA GLN A 590 -9.93 0.11 3.47
C GLN A 590 -10.15 -0.18 1.99
N ALA A 591 -10.74 -1.34 1.65
CA ALA A 591 -11.02 -1.69 0.27
C ALA A 591 -12.04 -0.75 -0.35
N ARG A 592 -13.15 -0.45 0.34
CA ARG A 592 -14.15 0.50 -0.14
C ARG A 592 -13.56 1.91 -0.29
N SER A 593 -12.77 2.37 0.66
CA SER A 593 -12.07 3.66 0.56
C SER A 593 -11.13 3.72 -0.66
N ALA A 594 -10.41 2.64 -0.93
CA ALA A 594 -9.56 2.53 -2.11
C ALA A 594 -10.37 2.54 -3.42
N HIS A 595 -11.51 1.85 -3.46
CA HIS A 595 -12.42 1.83 -4.63
C HIS A 595 -13.04 3.20 -4.89
N GLN A 596 -13.43 3.94 -3.84
CA GLN A 596 -13.90 5.33 -3.97
C GLN A 596 -12.87 6.21 -4.67
N LEU A 597 -11.60 6.17 -4.21
CA LEU A 597 -10.53 6.98 -4.79
C LEU A 597 -10.20 6.55 -6.23
N LYS A 598 -10.17 5.24 -6.51
CA LYS A 598 -9.94 4.71 -7.86
C LYS A 598 -11.03 5.11 -8.83
N LEU A 599 -12.29 5.05 -8.40
CA LEU A 599 -13.42 5.49 -9.22
C LEU A 599 -13.34 6.99 -9.48
N ALA A 600 -13.05 7.80 -8.45
CA ALA A 600 -12.87 9.24 -8.60
C ALA A 600 -11.74 9.58 -9.59
N THR A 601 -10.58 8.92 -9.45
CA THR A 601 -9.44 9.11 -10.36
C THR A 601 -9.79 8.71 -11.80
N SER A 602 -10.54 7.63 -11.96
CA SER A 602 -11.00 7.16 -13.28
C SER A 602 -11.99 8.13 -13.94
N ILE A 603 -12.95 8.65 -13.15
CA ILE A 603 -13.92 9.67 -13.61
C ILE A 603 -13.19 10.92 -14.06
N LEU A 604 -12.23 11.39 -13.27
CA LEU A 604 -11.43 12.57 -13.60
C LEU A 604 -10.64 12.37 -14.91
N PHE A 605 -9.99 11.21 -15.06
CA PHE A 605 -9.22 10.92 -16.27
C PHE A 605 -10.12 10.86 -17.53
N ASP A 606 -11.27 10.19 -17.45
CA ASP A 606 -12.23 10.15 -18.55
C ASP A 606 -12.74 11.55 -18.89
N TRP A 607 -13.01 12.40 -17.89
CA TRP A 607 -13.40 13.79 -18.08
C TRP A 607 -12.30 14.62 -18.76
N ILE A 608 -11.03 14.42 -18.37
CA ILE A 608 -9.87 15.08 -18.99
C ILE A 608 -9.80 14.75 -20.49
N ILE A 609 -9.99 13.47 -20.85
CA ILE A 609 -9.98 13.04 -22.25
C ILE A 609 -11.16 13.64 -23.01
N GLN A 610 -12.39 13.51 -22.49
CA GLN A 610 -13.62 13.95 -23.15
C GLN A 610 -13.66 15.46 -23.42
N ASN A 611 -13.01 16.25 -22.56
CA ASN A 611 -12.93 17.71 -22.69
C ASN A 611 -11.64 18.19 -23.37
N ASN A 612 -10.81 17.30 -23.90
CA ASN A 612 -9.54 17.61 -24.58
C ASN A 612 -8.53 18.36 -23.69
N TYR A 613 -8.54 18.10 -22.38
CA TYR A 613 -7.57 18.67 -21.44
C TYR A 613 -6.35 17.79 -21.21
N ILE A 614 -6.19 16.70 -21.97
CA ILE A 614 -5.00 15.85 -21.91
C ILE A 614 -3.73 16.71 -22.11
N ASN A 615 -2.68 16.47 -21.34
CA ASN A 615 -1.46 17.28 -21.26
C ASN A 615 -1.60 18.69 -20.64
N GLN A 616 -2.81 19.19 -20.41
CA GLN A 616 -3.05 20.45 -19.68
C GLN A 616 -3.38 20.20 -18.21
N ILE A 617 -4.37 19.35 -17.93
CA ILE A 617 -4.70 18.94 -16.55
C ILE A 617 -4.08 17.57 -16.31
N LYS A 618 -3.04 17.54 -15.49
CA LYS A 618 -2.24 16.35 -15.21
C LYS A 618 -2.60 15.78 -13.85
N ILE A 619 -2.96 14.50 -13.79
CA ILE A 619 -3.05 13.77 -12.53
C ILE A 619 -1.63 13.37 -12.16
N VAL A 620 -1.06 13.94 -11.10
CA VAL A 620 0.37 13.77 -10.76
C VAL A 620 0.60 12.85 -9.56
N ASN A 621 -0.40 12.68 -8.70
CA ASN A 621 -0.35 11.71 -7.58
C ASN A 621 -1.75 11.42 -7.04
N THR A 622 -1.89 10.25 -6.42
CA THR A 622 -2.98 9.93 -5.49
C THR A 622 -2.38 9.33 -4.23
N ILE A 623 -2.74 9.86 -3.07
CA ILE A 623 -2.19 9.41 -1.80
C ILE A 623 -3.28 9.34 -0.74
N HIS A 624 -3.44 8.17 -0.11
CA HIS A 624 -4.46 7.89 0.90
C HIS A 624 -5.89 8.18 0.39
N ASP A 625 -6.40 9.36 0.63
CA ASP A 625 -7.73 9.88 0.31
C ASP A 625 -7.67 11.19 -0.51
N GLU A 626 -6.53 11.49 -1.12
CA GLU A 626 -6.21 12.75 -1.80
C GLU A 626 -5.89 12.50 -3.29
N ILE A 627 -6.39 13.37 -4.18
CA ILE A 627 -5.97 13.48 -5.59
C ILE A 627 -5.20 14.78 -5.75
N VAL A 628 -4.02 14.68 -6.37
CA VAL A 628 -3.14 15.82 -6.67
C VAL A 628 -3.04 15.98 -8.19
N CYS A 629 -3.39 17.19 -8.67
CA CYS A 629 -3.27 17.55 -10.08
C CYS A 629 -2.35 18.75 -10.27
N GLU A 630 -1.85 18.92 -11.47
CA GLU A 630 -1.17 20.13 -11.94
C GLU A 630 -1.89 20.64 -13.19
N CYS A 631 -2.15 21.96 -13.27
CA CYS A 631 -2.74 22.57 -14.46
C CYS A 631 -2.23 23.99 -14.67
N PRO A 632 -2.35 24.55 -15.91
CA PRO A 632 -2.13 25.97 -16.17
C PRO A 632 -3.01 26.85 -15.26
N GLU A 633 -2.47 27.98 -14.80
CA GLU A 633 -3.17 28.88 -13.86
C GLU A 633 -4.54 29.32 -14.37
N HIS A 634 -4.72 29.55 -15.67
CA HIS A 634 -5.99 29.94 -16.27
C HIS A 634 -7.06 28.84 -16.26
N LEU A 635 -6.68 27.58 -16.01
CA LEU A 635 -7.59 26.44 -15.87
C LEU A 635 -7.83 26.02 -14.41
N LYS A 636 -7.28 26.73 -13.44
CA LYS A 636 -7.30 26.32 -12.02
C LYS A 636 -8.72 26.09 -11.47
N ASP A 637 -9.67 26.96 -11.80
CA ASP A 637 -11.04 26.84 -11.30
C ASP A 637 -11.79 25.67 -11.98
N ILE A 638 -11.56 25.47 -13.28
CA ILE A 638 -12.09 24.31 -14.03
C ILE A 638 -11.53 23.01 -13.49
N ALA A 639 -10.22 22.95 -13.27
CA ALA A 639 -9.56 21.77 -12.72
C ALA A 639 -10.03 21.48 -11.28
N LYS A 640 -10.15 22.51 -10.45
CA LYS A 640 -10.68 22.41 -9.08
C LYS A 640 -12.08 21.80 -9.08
N GLU A 641 -13.00 22.35 -9.86
CA GLU A 641 -14.36 21.85 -9.95
C GLU A 641 -14.40 20.39 -10.47
N ALA A 642 -13.63 20.07 -11.51
CA ALA A 642 -13.57 18.73 -12.08
C ALA A 642 -13.07 17.69 -11.08
N VAL A 643 -11.99 17.99 -10.33
CA VAL A 643 -11.45 17.09 -9.32
C VAL A 643 -12.45 16.89 -8.18
N GLU A 644 -13.06 17.97 -7.68
CA GLU A 644 -14.05 17.93 -6.60
C GLU A 644 -15.28 17.11 -7.00
N GLN A 645 -15.84 17.34 -8.18
CA GLN A 645 -16.98 16.57 -8.68
C GLN A 645 -16.65 15.09 -8.92
N ALA A 646 -15.47 14.79 -9.44
CA ALA A 646 -15.00 13.41 -9.59
C ALA A 646 -14.88 12.70 -8.24
N MET A 647 -14.32 13.37 -7.23
CA MET A 647 -14.20 12.84 -5.87
C MET A 647 -15.57 12.68 -5.20
N LEU A 648 -16.46 13.68 -5.30
CA LEU A 648 -17.81 13.56 -4.75
C LEU A 648 -18.58 12.41 -5.41
N THR A 649 -18.48 12.25 -6.72
CA THR A 649 -19.14 11.16 -7.46
C THR A 649 -18.57 9.80 -7.08
N GLY A 650 -17.26 9.64 -7.13
CA GLY A 650 -16.59 8.38 -6.78
C GLY A 650 -16.75 8.02 -5.31
N GLY A 651 -16.64 9.02 -4.42
CA GLY A 651 -16.79 8.84 -2.97
C GLY A 651 -18.19 8.42 -2.54
N ASN A 652 -19.22 9.00 -3.17
CA ASN A 652 -20.61 8.70 -2.83
C ASN A 652 -21.18 7.45 -3.54
N HIS A 653 -20.51 6.93 -4.55
CA HIS A 653 -20.98 5.78 -5.33
C HIS A 653 -21.24 4.53 -4.48
N TYR A 654 -20.35 4.27 -3.51
CA TYR A 654 -20.42 3.06 -2.67
C TYR A 654 -21.10 3.30 -1.31
N LEU A 655 -21.48 4.53 -0.99
CA LEU A 655 -22.18 4.85 0.25
C LEU A 655 -23.68 4.68 0.10
N THR A 656 -24.31 4.10 1.12
CA THR A 656 -25.74 3.77 1.11
C THR A 656 -26.57 4.79 1.88
N ASN A 657 -26.12 5.15 3.08
CA ASN A 657 -26.89 5.95 4.04
C ASN A 657 -26.27 7.32 4.31
N LEU A 658 -24.96 7.45 4.05
CA LEU A 658 -24.19 8.65 4.35
C LEU A 658 -23.67 9.31 3.08
N LYS A 659 -23.17 10.52 3.21
CA LYS A 659 -22.48 11.25 2.14
C LYS A 659 -21.12 11.68 2.61
N ILE A 660 -20.13 11.56 1.72
CA ILE A 660 -18.78 12.07 1.95
C ILE A 660 -18.62 13.41 1.29
N LYS A 661 -17.86 14.30 1.95
CA LYS A 661 -17.45 15.58 1.42
C LYS A 661 -16.04 15.49 0.86
N ALA A 662 -15.75 16.32 -0.11
CA ALA A 662 -14.43 16.51 -0.67
C ALA A 662 -14.22 18.00 -0.89
N ASP A 663 -13.06 18.51 -0.49
CA ASP A 663 -12.73 19.93 -0.58
C ASP A 663 -11.48 20.09 -1.44
N ALA A 664 -11.60 20.80 -2.56
CA ALA A 664 -10.50 21.10 -3.46
C ALA A 664 -9.95 22.50 -3.24
N ASN A 665 -8.63 22.64 -3.23
CA ASN A 665 -7.94 23.93 -3.21
C ASN A 665 -6.80 23.92 -4.23
N TYR A 666 -6.24 25.12 -4.48
CA TYR A 666 -5.08 25.24 -5.37
C TYR A 666 -4.02 26.18 -4.79
N GLY A 667 -2.79 25.98 -5.22
CA GLY A 667 -1.64 26.79 -4.81
C GLY A 667 -0.43 26.55 -5.70
N GLU A 668 0.65 27.28 -5.48
CA GLU A 668 1.89 27.13 -6.24
C GLU A 668 2.63 25.81 -5.92
N SER A 669 2.38 25.23 -4.74
CA SER A 669 2.97 23.96 -4.30
C SER A 669 1.91 23.06 -3.68
N TRP A 670 2.21 21.77 -3.58
CA TRP A 670 1.33 20.81 -2.90
C TRP A 670 1.01 21.23 -1.45
N GLY A 671 2.01 21.74 -0.71
CA GLY A 671 1.80 22.20 0.67
C GLY A 671 0.93 23.46 0.78
N LYS A 672 0.94 24.34 -0.23
CA LYS A 672 0.12 25.57 -0.27
C LYS A 672 -1.27 25.36 -0.85
N ALA A 673 -1.50 24.26 -1.53
CA ALA A 673 -2.81 23.87 -2.06
C ALA A 673 -3.65 23.06 -1.04
N LYS A 674 -3.13 22.81 0.16
CA LYS A 674 -3.80 22.00 1.18
C LYS A 674 -4.30 22.81 2.37
#